data_27108a7dd7851007156659808dd6dac7
#
_entry.id   27108a7dd7851007156659808dd6dac7
#
_cell.length_a   1.000
_cell.length_b   1.000
_cell.length_c   1.000
_cell.angle_alpha   90.00
_cell.angle_beta   90.00
_cell.angle_gamma   90.00
#
_symmetry.space_group_name_H-M   'P 1'
#
loop_
_entity.id
_entity.type
_entity.pdbx_description
1 polymer ?
#
loop_
_entity_poly.entity_id
_entity_poly.type
_entity_poly.pdbx_seq_one_letter_code
_entity_poly.pdbx_strand_id
1 'polypeptide(L)'
;MFTCPPILPYFTPLPQLSLQGEANLGIPAWLAAVEADLDKALASGTPIRQVVMGRCCAIDSMMAALFELYELDQTDLTLFATGGYGRGELHPFSDVDLLLLSPNPIDEALNQKISPFVARLWDIGIDPALVVRSVEECDEACHDDITVATSLLEARILAGNVAQAGLPMQLLNKNWSQTKFYEAKMAEAKERYVKHNSTEYNLEPDLKNAPGGLRDIHTVGWISKRYFRVTNLFGLVQQEFITEKEFDELQEAEDFLWLIRHHLHKIAKRNENRVLFDYQRLIAERIGYRDNSHPNAAVEQFMRDYYRYAMSNSTLSEMLTQHYYETLIEARLPDEQRPVSKVINERFKLVGDRIAVTHTRVFAQHPTAILEMFLLMGQQNIRHIRTRTLRILKIAARGIDEHFRNDPANKAMFMDNIKEQNLLFWRLRVMKRYGVLGSYLPAFGQIIGLMQYDLFHRYTVDAHILMLIRMLHRFTDDNYADTYPLVSGIYRRIDRKEMLVLAAIFHDIAKGRGGDHSELGKQDAIKFCLSHGLSQADAELVGWLVSQHLLMSMTAQKKDISDPEVVAEFADKVGNVTYLNYLYVLTVADMNATNPQLWNSWRATLMRQLYTQTRRILRADIDAPMNRQDMIASNKQSARDLLAGDNGLAAIESLWDGLGEEYFLREVPSDIVWHSKAIMAHDEAQKQRTESEQPEPLIILREHRELALDAVQVFIYTHDQSNLFAVTMTVFDQMDLDVLDARVITASRDFALDSYVLLDRHGTLLTDTERQTELVERLKQVFTSPTLPEVAQRRMPRQLKHFHVPTKVSFSFNPQSNQHMMILETLDQPALLARVGQVFLAHDIEVHFARITTLGERAEDMFFITGHEDKPLSDERLEKLKQALVETLNVS
;
A
#
# COMPACT_ATOMS: atom_id res chain seq x y z
N MET A 1 -42.96 12.16 -2.76
CA MET A 1 -42.87 12.62 -1.36
C MET A 1 -42.00 11.62 -0.64
N PHE A 2 -40.76 11.97 -0.29
CA PHE A 2 -40.09 11.32 0.81
C PHE A 2 -40.77 11.86 2.07
N THR A 3 -41.83 11.23 2.50
CA THR A 3 -42.21 11.37 3.87
C THR A 3 -41.04 10.77 4.67
N CYS A 4 -40.43 11.59 5.54
CA CYS A 4 -39.63 11.08 6.62
C CYS A 4 -40.34 9.84 7.16
N PRO A 5 -39.74 8.63 7.15
CA PRO A 5 -40.43 7.46 7.65
C PRO A 5 -40.92 7.81 9.05
N PRO A 6 -42.12 7.40 9.43
CA PRO A 6 -42.63 7.72 10.77
C PRO A 6 -41.52 7.36 11.75
N ILE A 7 -41.10 8.34 12.57
CA ILE A 7 -40.02 8.19 13.55
C ILE A 7 -40.32 6.90 14.28
N LEU A 8 -39.52 5.88 14.06
CA LEU A 8 -39.75 4.52 14.53
C LEU A 8 -39.92 4.55 16.07
N PRO A 9 -40.70 3.65 16.66
CA PRO A 9 -41.13 3.70 18.07
C PRO A 9 -40.00 3.61 19.12
N TYR A 10 -38.76 3.61 18.69
CA TYR A 10 -37.56 3.57 19.54
C TYR A 10 -36.86 4.92 19.69
N PHE A 11 -37.28 5.98 18.97
CA PHE A 11 -36.80 7.34 19.24
C PHE A 11 -37.64 7.98 20.35
N THR A 12 -36.99 8.39 21.42
CA THR A 12 -37.49 9.52 22.20
C THR A 12 -37.75 10.62 21.18
N PRO A 13 -38.95 11.26 21.16
CA PRO A 13 -39.22 12.30 20.19
C PRO A 13 -38.08 13.32 20.25
N LEU A 14 -37.46 13.58 19.08
CA LEU A 14 -36.41 14.60 18.99
C LEU A 14 -36.92 15.88 19.66
N PRO A 15 -36.07 16.62 20.39
CA PRO A 15 -36.49 17.84 21.07
C PRO A 15 -37.22 18.74 20.07
N GLN A 16 -38.42 19.21 20.43
CA GLN A 16 -39.18 20.09 19.54
C GLN A 16 -38.43 21.43 19.38
N LEU A 17 -38.18 21.83 18.16
CA LEU A 17 -37.62 23.13 17.83
C LEU A 17 -38.73 24.17 17.92
N SER A 18 -38.62 25.13 18.87
CA SER A 18 -39.49 26.30 18.96
C SER A 18 -38.71 27.55 18.62
N LEU A 19 -39.09 28.27 17.57
CA LEU A 19 -38.44 29.51 17.13
C LEU A 19 -39.19 30.79 17.60
N GLN A 20 -40.08 30.70 18.62
CA GLN A 20 -40.80 31.87 19.18
C GLN A 20 -39.90 32.68 20.13
N GLY A 21 -39.80 34.00 19.90
CA GLY A 21 -39.06 34.95 20.73
C GLY A 21 -37.55 34.98 20.54
N GLU A 22 -36.78 35.23 21.62
CA GLU A 22 -35.30 35.24 21.63
C GLU A 22 -34.65 33.87 21.36
N ALA A 23 -35.41 32.93 20.84
CA ALA A 23 -35.12 31.53 20.60
C ALA A 23 -33.96 31.30 19.59
N ASN A 24 -33.47 32.33 18.95
CA ASN A 24 -32.31 32.28 18.04
C ASN A 24 -31.02 31.84 18.72
N LEU A 25 -30.88 32.01 20.05
CA LEU A 25 -29.72 31.55 20.83
C LEU A 25 -29.79 30.05 21.17
N GLY A 26 -30.95 29.41 20.98
CA GLY A 26 -31.17 28.02 21.36
C GLY A 26 -30.83 26.96 20.28
N ILE A 27 -30.67 27.34 19.01
CA ILE A 27 -30.45 26.37 17.92
C ILE A 27 -29.16 25.53 18.13
N PRO A 28 -27.99 26.10 18.47
CA PRO A 28 -26.82 25.30 18.75
C PRO A 28 -26.98 24.32 19.91
N ALA A 29 -27.69 24.74 20.99
CA ALA A 29 -28.00 23.87 22.12
C ALA A 29 -28.97 22.74 21.74
N TRP A 30 -29.96 23.05 20.90
CA TRP A 30 -30.88 22.06 20.36
C TRP A 30 -30.19 21.04 19.48
N LEU A 31 -29.26 21.46 18.54
CA LEU A 31 -28.47 20.58 17.75
C LEU A 31 -27.59 19.68 18.62
N ALA A 32 -26.97 20.22 19.66
CA ALA A 32 -26.16 19.43 20.59
C ALA A 32 -27.03 18.38 21.35
N ALA A 33 -28.27 18.69 21.71
CA ALA A 33 -29.18 17.73 22.31
C ALA A 33 -29.60 16.61 21.33
N VAL A 34 -29.92 16.98 20.08
CA VAL A 34 -30.21 16.01 19.02
C VAL A 34 -29.04 15.07 18.83
N GLU A 35 -27.78 15.60 18.75
CA GLU A 35 -26.58 14.81 18.61
C GLU A 35 -26.37 13.81 19.76
N ALA A 36 -26.61 14.29 21.02
CA ALA A 36 -26.49 13.45 22.20
C ALA A 36 -27.54 12.32 22.23
N ASP A 37 -28.77 12.59 21.79
CA ASP A 37 -29.80 11.58 21.69
C ASP A 37 -29.54 10.54 20.62
N LEU A 38 -29.00 10.97 19.44
CA LEU A 38 -28.59 10.06 18.37
C LEU A 38 -27.42 9.17 18.79
N ASP A 39 -26.44 9.73 19.50
CA ASP A 39 -25.28 8.97 20.01
C ASP A 39 -25.76 7.92 21.05
N LYS A 40 -26.69 8.30 21.94
CA LYS A 40 -27.30 7.39 22.92
C LYS A 40 -28.09 6.27 22.23
N ALA A 41 -28.85 6.60 21.20
CA ALA A 41 -29.61 5.64 20.42
C ALA A 41 -28.67 4.62 19.76
N LEU A 42 -27.57 5.07 19.11
CA LEU A 42 -26.56 4.20 18.51
C LEU A 42 -25.91 3.28 19.56
N ALA A 43 -25.54 3.84 20.71
CA ALA A 43 -24.94 3.06 21.82
C ALA A 43 -25.93 2.02 22.40
N SER A 44 -27.25 2.24 22.25
CA SER A 44 -28.31 1.31 22.68
C SER A 44 -28.65 0.25 21.61
N GLY A 45 -27.91 0.21 20.47
CA GLY A 45 -28.08 -0.78 19.40
C GLY A 45 -29.05 -0.36 18.28
N THR A 46 -29.46 0.91 18.21
CA THR A 46 -30.23 1.41 17.07
C THR A 46 -29.41 1.28 15.77
N PRO A 47 -29.96 0.74 14.67
CA PRO A 47 -29.25 0.63 13.41
C PRO A 47 -28.73 1.98 12.92
N ILE A 48 -27.50 2.01 12.42
CA ILE A 48 -26.82 3.24 11.96
C ILE A 48 -27.64 4.01 10.93
N ARG A 49 -28.36 3.32 10.05
CA ARG A 49 -29.24 3.92 9.04
C ARG A 49 -30.29 4.81 9.67
N GLN A 50 -30.91 4.38 10.78
CA GLN A 50 -31.89 5.16 11.50
C GLN A 50 -31.27 6.40 12.17
N VAL A 51 -30.08 6.30 12.68
CA VAL A 51 -29.32 7.41 13.28
C VAL A 51 -29.00 8.49 12.25
N VAL A 52 -28.47 8.08 11.08
CA VAL A 52 -28.15 9.00 9.97
C VAL A 52 -29.40 9.68 9.42
N MET A 53 -30.49 8.93 9.22
CA MET A 53 -31.79 9.48 8.78
C MET A 53 -32.43 10.38 9.85
N GLY A 54 -32.31 10.02 11.12
CA GLY A 54 -32.81 10.83 12.23
C GLY A 54 -32.15 12.22 12.28
N ARG A 55 -30.85 12.28 12.07
CA ARG A 55 -30.11 13.55 11.91
C ARG A 55 -30.64 14.35 10.73
N CYS A 56 -30.84 13.71 9.58
CA CYS A 56 -31.38 14.34 8.39
C CYS A 56 -32.74 14.96 8.66
N CYS A 57 -33.66 14.24 9.32
CA CYS A 57 -34.96 14.73 9.68
C CYS A 57 -34.93 15.94 10.66
N ALA A 58 -34.00 15.94 11.59
CA ALA A 58 -33.78 17.07 12.50
C ALA A 58 -33.36 18.33 11.73
N ILE A 59 -32.37 18.19 10.83
CA ILE A 59 -31.91 19.30 9.99
C ILE A 59 -33.02 19.77 9.03
N ASP A 60 -33.82 18.85 8.45
CA ASP A 60 -34.99 19.21 7.62
C ASP A 60 -35.96 20.14 8.38
N SER A 61 -36.28 19.75 9.62
CA SER A 61 -37.19 20.55 10.48
C SER A 61 -36.62 21.93 10.78
N MET A 62 -35.33 22.00 11.05
CA MET A 62 -34.61 23.27 11.27
C MET A 62 -34.59 24.15 10.01
N MET A 63 -34.31 23.57 8.85
CA MET A 63 -34.25 24.31 7.58
C MET A 63 -35.64 24.89 7.22
N ALA A 64 -36.69 24.09 7.35
CA ALA A 64 -38.06 24.56 7.12
C ALA A 64 -38.45 25.71 8.06
N ALA A 65 -38.15 25.59 9.35
CA ALA A 65 -38.43 26.64 10.33
C ALA A 65 -37.61 27.92 10.09
N LEU A 66 -36.34 27.82 9.67
CA LEU A 66 -35.52 28.97 9.30
C LEU A 66 -36.04 29.66 8.03
N PHE A 67 -36.44 28.84 7.02
CA PHE A 67 -37.00 29.36 5.78
C PHE A 67 -38.26 30.22 6.02
N GLU A 68 -39.14 29.78 6.91
CA GLU A 68 -40.31 30.50 7.34
C GLU A 68 -39.95 31.73 8.18
N LEU A 69 -39.00 31.61 9.14
CA LEU A 69 -38.55 32.70 10.00
C LEU A 69 -38.02 33.92 9.22
N TYR A 70 -37.35 33.68 8.11
CA TYR A 70 -36.78 34.70 7.20
C TYR A 70 -37.77 35.13 6.08
N GLU A 71 -39.06 34.75 6.19
CA GLU A 71 -40.15 35.10 5.24
C GLU A 71 -39.84 34.68 3.79
N LEU A 72 -38.98 33.66 3.58
CA LEU A 72 -38.66 33.14 2.25
C LEU A 72 -39.82 32.33 1.66
N ASP A 73 -40.70 31.79 2.52
CA ASP A 73 -41.97 31.14 2.14
C ASP A 73 -42.98 32.06 1.46
N GLN A 74 -42.84 33.40 1.64
CA GLN A 74 -43.63 34.46 0.98
C GLN A 74 -43.05 34.84 -0.40
N THR A 75 -42.04 34.17 -0.85
CA THR A 75 -41.38 34.40 -2.16
C THR A 75 -41.61 33.19 -3.09
N ASP A 76 -41.23 33.32 -4.36
CA ASP A 76 -41.27 32.20 -5.30
C ASP A 76 -40.05 31.25 -5.17
N LEU A 77 -39.25 31.41 -4.10
CA LEU A 77 -38.08 30.57 -3.86
C LEU A 77 -38.46 29.15 -3.41
N THR A 78 -37.63 28.20 -3.78
CA THR A 78 -37.72 26.83 -3.30
C THR A 78 -36.38 26.34 -2.81
N LEU A 79 -36.36 25.84 -1.58
CA LEU A 79 -35.18 25.26 -0.96
C LEU A 79 -35.16 23.75 -1.18
N PHE A 80 -34.07 23.24 -1.75
CA PHE A 80 -33.82 21.83 -1.93
C PHE A 80 -32.60 21.36 -1.12
N ALA A 81 -32.69 20.19 -0.52
CA ALA A 81 -31.53 19.40 -0.15
C ALA A 81 -30.97 18.70 -1.38
N THR A 82 -29.65 18.72 -1.55
CA THR A 82 -28.96 18.07 -2.65
C THR A 82 -27.86 17.14 -2.15
N GLY A 83 -27.11 16.49 -3.01
CA GLY A 83 -25.97 15.67 -2.60
C GLY A 83 -26.31 14.59 -1.57
N GLY A 84 -25.44 14.40 -0.57
CA GLY A 84 -25.67 13.46 0.53
C GLY A 84 -26.89 13.81 1.35
N TYR A 85 -27.12 15.08 1.60
CA TYR A 85 -28.28 15.56 2.32
C TYR A 85 -29.57 15.30 1.54
N GLY A 86 -29.55 15.47 0.22
CA GLY A 86 -30.70 15.13 -0.66
C GLY A 86 -31.06 13.64 -0.62
N ARG A 87 -30.08 12.74 -0.45
CA ARG A 87 -30.31 11.30 -0.30
C ARG A 87 -30.81 10.90 1.10
N GLY A 88 -30.79 11.80 2.08
CA GLY A 88 -31.09 11.48 3.47
C GLY A 88 -29.88 10.92 4.25
N GLU A 89 -28.66 11.14 3.75
CA GLU A 89 -27.40 10.61 4.28
C GLU A 89 -26.58 11.74 4.94
N LEU A 90 -26.96 12.17 6.12
CA LEU A 90 -26.26 13.24 6.82
C LEU A 90 -25.48 12.69 8.03
N HIS A 91 -24.17 12.55 7.88
CA HIS A 91 -23.27 12.13 8.96
C HIS A 91 -22.84 13.32 9.84
N PRO A 92 -22.32 13.10 11.08
CA PRO A 92 -21.73 14.16 11.88
C PRO A 92 -20.68 14.95 11.08
N PHE A 93 -20.63 16.26 11.23
CA PHE A 93 -19.67 17.15 10.58
C PHE A 93 -19.65 17.07 9.03
N SER A 94 -20.68 16.47 8.39
CA SER A 94 -20.83 16.55 6.95
C SER A 94 -21.37 17.91 6.55
N ASP A 95 -20.94 18.38 5.38
CA ASP A 95 -21.52 19.52 4.68
C ASP A 95 -23.02 19.31 4.44
N VAL A 96 -23.79 20.38 4.51
CA VAL A 96 -25.23 20.41 4.27
C VAL A 96 -25.44 21.01 2.88
N ASP A 97 -25.53 20.14 1.86
CA ASP A 97 -25.69 20.53 0.47
C ASP A 97 -27.09 21.09 0.21
N LEU A 98 -27.20 22.37 -0.16
CA LEU A 98 -28.45 23.09 -0.38
C LEU A 98 -28.48 23.75 -1.77
N LEU A 99 -29.63 23.74 -2.41
CA LEU A 99 -29.94 24.51 -3.60
C LEU A 99 -31.17 25.41 -3.31
N LEU A 100 -30.96 26.72 -3.39
CA LEU A 100 -32.06 27.70 -3.36
C LEU A 100 -32.35 28.11 -4.79
N LEU A 101 -33.51 27.66 -5.30
CA LEU A 101 -33.91 27.82 -6.70
C LEU A 101 -34.94 28.93 -6.84
N SER A 102 -34.70 29.92 -7.72
CA SER A 102 -35.61 30.97 -8.11
C SER A 102 -36.15 30.73 -9.52
N PRO A 103 -37.42 30.88 -9.79
CA PRO A 103 -37.96 30.81 -11.15
C PRO A 103 -37.44 31.92 -12.08
N ASN A 104 -37.05 33.06 -11.48
CA ASN A 104 -36.59 34.26 -12.21
C ASN A 104 -35.16 34.63 -11.76
N PRO A 105 -34.47 35.49 -12.55
CA PRO A 105 -33.19 36.05 -12.12
C PRO A 105 -33.27 36.72 -10.74
N ILE A 106 -32.23 36.58 -9.93
CA ILE A 106 -32.19 37.07 -8.56
C ILE A 106 -31.90 38.57 -8.57
N ASP A 107 -32.88 39.38 -8.20
CA ASP A 107 -32.73 40.83 -8.08
C ASP A 107 -32.18 41.24 -6.71
N GLU A 108 -31.90 42.56 -6.56
CA GLU A 108 -31.39 43.14 -5.30
C GLU A 108 -32.34 42.96 -4.11
N ALA A 109 -33.64 43.06 -4.35
CA ALA A 109 -34.67 42.92 -3.29
C ALA A 109 -34.75 41.48 -2.78
N LEU A 110 -34.66 40.49 -3.66
CA LEU A 110 -34.63 39.10 -3.29
C LEU A 110 -33.32 38.73 -2.58
N ASN A 111 -32.18 39.26 -3.06
CA ASN A 111 -30.88 39.04 -2.44
C ASN A 111 -30.80 39.60 -1.01
N GLN A 112 -31.45 40.76 -0.72
CA GLN A 112 -31.55 41.31 0.64
C GLN A 112 -32.32 40.40 1.60
N LYS A 113 -33.25 39.56 1.11
CA LYS A 113 -33.95 38.54 1.93
C LYS A 113 -33.10 37.27 2.10
N ILE A 114 -32.39 36.86 1.09
CA ILE A 114 -31.57 35.63 1.10
C ILE A 114 -30.33 35.78 2.01
N SER A 115 -29.67 36.94 1.97
CA SER A 115 -28.39 37.17 2.66
C SER A 115 -28.46 36.92 4.19
N PRO A 116 -29.49 37.40 4.95
CA PRO A 116 -29.61 37.11 6.37
C PRO A 116 -29.83 35.61 6.67
N PHE A 117 -30.61 34.91 5.85
CA PHE A 117 -30.79 33.47 5.95
C PHE A 117 -29.45 32.72 5.79
N VAL A 118 -28.66 33.06 4.75
CA VAL A 118 -27.34 32.48 4.52
C VAL A 118 -26.40 32.75 5.69
N ALA A 119 -26.31 33.98 6.15
CA ALA A 119 -25.49 34.37 7.30
C ALA A 119 -25.86 33.54 8.54
N ARG A 120 -27.15 33.31 8.75
CA ARG A 120 -27.65 32.53 9.88
C ARG A 120 -27.21 31.07 9.83
N LEU A 121 -27.16 30.44 8.65
CA LEU A 121 -26.72 29.05 8.54
C LEU A 121 -25.28 28.88 9.02
N TRP A 122 -24.40 29.85 8.73
CA TRP A 122 -23.03 29.88 9.26
C TRP A 122 -22.96 30.07 10.77
N ASP A 123 -23.78 31.01 11.30
CA ASP A 123 -23.76 31.36 12.73
C ASP A 123 -24.20 30.20 13.63
N ILE A 124 -25.04 29.29 13.16
CA ILE A 124 -25.52 28.14 13.95
C ILE A 124 -24.57 26.97 13.97
N GLY A 125 -23.43 27.07 13.27
CA GLY A 125 -22.35 26.07 13.33
C GLY A 125 -22.58 24.83 12.47
N ILE A 126 -23.47 24.91 11.46
CA ILE A 126 -23.48 23.93 10.35
C ILE A 126 -22.51 24.38 9.27
N ASP A 127 -22.09 23.43 8.41
CA ASP A 127 -21.26 23.72 7.24
C ASP A 127 -22.16 23.72 5.98
N PRO A 128 -22.78 24.89 5.60
CA PRO A 128 -23.71 24.92 4.50
C PRO A 128 -22.97 25.02 3.16
N ALA A 129 -23.12 24.02 2.32
CA ALA A 129 -22.76 24.09 0.90
C ALA A 129 -23.98 24.59 0.10
N LEU A 130 -24.31 25.88 0.24
CA LEU A 130 -25.48 26.50 -0.37
C LEU A 130 -25.14 27.10 -1.74
N VAL A 131 -25.90 26.69 -2.75
CA VAL A 131 -25.92 27.27 -4.08
C VAL A 131 -27.25 28.00 -4.29
N VAL A 132 -27.19 29.25 -4.77
CA VAL A 132 -28.37 30.06 -5.10
C VAL A 132 -28.36 30.28 -6.62
N ARG A 133 -29.42 29.87 -7.33
CA ARG A 133 -29.53 29.96 -8.78
C ARG A 133 -30.94 30.26 -9.25
N SER A 134 -31.05 30.98 -10.37
CA SER A 134 -32.26 30.97 -11.18
C SER A 134 -32.42 29.64 -11.90
N VAL A 135 -33.61 29.35 -12.42
CA VAL A 135 -33.87 28.15 -13.26
C VAL A 135 -33.00 28.17 -14.53
N GLU A 136 -32.76 29.33 -15.13
CA GLU A 136 -31.91 29.49 -16.32
C GLU A 136 -30.45 29.17 -16.00
N GLU A 137 -29.86 29.76 -14.98
CA GLU A 137 -28.49 29.47 -14.51
C GLU A 137 -28.32 28.00 -14.09
N CYS A 138 -29.36 27.39 -13.51
CA CYS A 138 -29.36 26.00 -13.14
C CYS A 138 -29.39 25.08 -14.36
N ASP A 139 -30.08 25.46 -15.42
CA ASP A 139 -30.15 24.76 -16.71
C ASP A 139 -28.79 24.75 -17.39
N GLU A 140 -28.14 25.92 -17.49
CA GLU A 140 -26.81 26.07 -18.07
C GLU A 140 -25.78 25.23 -17.30
N ALA A 141 -25.73 25.36 -15.97
CA ALA A 141 -24.82 24.59 -15.13
C ALA A 141 -25.07 23.06 -15.22
N CYS A 142 -26.32 22.64 -15.34
CA CYS A 142 -26.69 21.23 -15.54
C CYS A 142 -26.23 20.70 -16.90
N HIS A 143 -26.24 21.57 -17.96
CA HIS A 143 -25.74 21.18 -19.27
C HIS A 143 -24.25 20.86 -19.27
N ASP A 144 -23.47 21.65 -18.57
CA ASP A 144 -22.00 21.64 -18.64
C ASP A 144 -21.36 20.63 -17.67
N ASP A 145 -21.98 20.36 -16.50
CA ASP A 145 -21.37 19.57 -15.43
C ASP A 145 -22.24 18.39 -14.97
N ILE A 146 -21.69 17.18 -15.10
CA ILE A 146 -22.30 15.94 -14.61
C ILE A 146 -22.49 15.93 -13.09
N THR A 147 -21.70 16.69 -12.32
CA THR A 147 -21.82 16.77 -10.87
C THR A 147 -23.06 17.58 -10.50
N VAL A 148 -23.33 18.69 -11.20
CA VAL A 148 -24.57 19.46 -11.08
C VAL A 148 -25.76 18.60 -11.49
N ALA A 149 -25.69 17.92 -12.63
CA ALA A 149 -26.72 17.00 -13.08
C ALA A 149 -27.04 15.91 -12.02
N THR A 150 -26.01 15.40 -11.35
CA THR A 150 -26.14 14.42 -10.27
C THR A 150 -26.81 15.03 -9.03
N SER A 151 -26.42 16.25 -8.65
CA SER A 151 -27.04 16.99 -7.54
C SER A 151 -28.55 17.24 -7.78
N LEU A 152 -28.92 17.57 -9.02
CA LEU A 152 -30.35 17.72 -9.39
C LEU A 152 -31.11 16.39 -9.36
N LEU A 153 -30.46 15.27 -9.70
CA LEU A 153 -31.05 13.93 -9.58
C LEU A 153 -31.37 13.58 -8.10
N GLU A 154 -30.60 14.11 -7.16
CA GLU A 154 -30.74 13.88 -5.74
C GLU A 154 -31.61 14.94 -5.05
N ALA A 155 -31.99 16.02 -5.74
CA ALA A 155 -32.72 17.14 -5.18
C ALA A 155 -34.03 16.69 -4.52
N ARG A 156 -34.20 17.09 -3.27
CA ARG A 156 -35.36 16.83 -2.44
C ARG A 156 -35.85 18.17 -1.83
N ILE A 157 -37.11 18.49 -2.06
CA ILE A 157 -37.70 19.75 -1.54
C ILE A 157 -37.74 19.75 -0.01
N LEU A 158 -37.29 20.84 0.58
CA LEU A 158 -37.34 21.11 2.03
C LEU A 158 -38.44 22.11 2.37
N ALA A 159 -38.51 23.24 1.65
CA ALA A 159 -39.43 24.32 1.88
C ALA A 159 -39.70 25.14 0.62
N GLY A 160 -40.74 25.96 0.60
CA GLY A 160 -41.10 26.86 -0.50
C GLY A 160 -42.14 26.31 -1.47
N ASN A 161 -42.10 26.70 -2.74
CA ASN A 161 -43.13 26.41 -3.71
C ASN A 161 -43.13 24.93 -4.17
N VAL A 162 -44.05 24.13 -3.67
CA VAL A 162 -44.18 22.68 -3.97
C VAL A 162 -44.40 22.42 -5.47
N ALA A 163 -44.96 23.37 -6.25
CA ALA A 163 -45.15 23.22 -7.68
C ALA A 163 -43.80 23.12 -8.42
N GLN A 164 -42.70 23.60 -7.84
CA GLN A 164 -41.36 23.54 -8.38
C GLN A 164 -40.63 22.22 -8.03
N ALA A 165 -41.19 21.33 -7.22
CA ALA A 165 -40.54 20.08 -6.78
C ALA A 165 -40.04 19.20 -7.96
N GLY A 166 -40.68 19.29 -9.12
CA GLY A 166 -40.30 18.54 -10.34
C GLY A 166 -39.25 19.22 -11.22
N LEU A 167 -38.90 20.48 -10.98
CA LEU A 167 -38.00 21.25 -11.84
C LEU A 167 -36.60 20.62 -11.95
N PRO A 168 -35.92 20.20 -10.86
CA PRO A 168 -34.59 19.58 -10.95
C PRO A 168 -34.58 18.41 -11.92
N MET A 169 -35.58 17.53 -11.85
CA MET A 169 -35.68 16.36 -12.73
C MET A 169 -36.01 16.76 -14.18
N GLN A 170 -36.77 17.84 -14.41
CA GLN A 170 -37.05 18.36 -15.76
C GLN A 170 -35.78 18.89 -16.43
N LEU A 171 -34.97 19.68 -15.70
CA LEU A 171 -33.69 20.21 -16.17
C LEU A 171 -32.71 19.06 -16.48
N LEU A 172 -32.62 18.06 -15.62
CA LEU A 172 -31.81 16.87 -15.87
C LEU A 172 -32.25 16.14 -17.15
N ASN A 173 -33.55 15.93 -17.33
CA ASN A 173 -34.09 15.22 -18.50
C ASN A 173 -33.84 15.97 -19.81
N LYS A 174 -33.88 17.31 -19.79
CA LYS A 174 -33.58 18.18 -20.92
C LYS A 174 -32.15 18.05 -21.41
N ASN A 175 -31.19 18.04 -20.47
CA ASN A 175 -29.75 18.15 -20.77
C ASN A 175 -29.03 16.81 -20.90
N TRP A 176 -29.47 15.77 -20.21
CA TRP A 176 -28.81 14.48 -20.17
C TRP A 176 -29.71 13.34 -20.63
N SER A 177 -29.39 12.69 -21.75
CA SER A 177 -29.98 11.40 -22.08
C SER A 177 -29.52 10.34 -21.08
N GLN A 178 -30.28 9.23 -20.98
CA GLN A 178 -29.89 8.11 -20.08
C GLN A 178 -28.50 7.56 -20.41
N THR A 179 -28.20 7.38 -21.70
CA THR A 179 -26.91 6.85 -22.17
C THR A 179 -25.78 7.83 -21.88
N LYS A 180 -25.93 9.13 -22.23
CA LYS A 180 -24.93 10.17 -21.96
C LYS A 180 -24.61 10.25 -20.46
N PHE A 181 -25.66 10.19 -19.61
CA PHE A 181 -25.49 10.20 -18.15
C PHE A 181 -24.70 8.97 -17.66
N TYR A 182 -25.03 7.76 -18.16
CA TYR A 182 -24.29 6.56 -17.80
C TYR A 182 -22.81 6.65 -18.21
N GLU A 183 -22.52 7.03 -19.44
CA GLU A 183 -21.15 7.14 -19.96
C GLU A 183 -20.31 8.14 -19.15
N ALA A 184 -20.88 9.31 -18.83
CA ALA A 184 -20.22 10.32 -18.01
C ALA A 184 -19.95 9.82 -16.57
N LYS A 185 -20.89 9.11 -15.95
CA LYS A 185 -20.69 8.53 -14.60
C LYS A 185 -19.64 7.42 -14.61
N MET A 186 -19.53 6.64 -15.67
CA MET A 186 -18.48 5.63 -15.81
C MET A 186 -17.10 6.26 -16.02
N ALA A 187 -17.02 7.35 -16.78
CA ALA A 187 -15.79 8.12 -16.97
C ALA A 187 -15.30 8.72 -15.61
N GLU A 188 -16.22 9.37 -14.87
CA GLU A 188 -15.93 9.90 -13.52
C GLU A 188 -15.45 8.81 -12.56
N ALA A 189 -16.11 7.64 -12.56
CA ALA A 189 -15.73 6.51 -11.72
C ALA A 189 -14.32 5.99 -12.07
N LYS A 190 -13.97 5.93 -13.35
CA LYS A 190 -12.65 5.49 -13.83
C LYS A 190 -11.55 6.47 -13.37
N GLU A 191 -11.76 7.78 -13.51
CA GLU A 191 -10.81 8.81 -13.06
C GLU A 191 -10.62 8.76 -11.54
N ARG A 192 -11.71 8.59 -10.80
CA ARG A 192 -11.68 8.44 -9.35
C ARG A 192 -10.86 7.22 -8.92
N TYR A 193 -11.03 6.08 -9.58
CA TYR A 193 -10.26 4.88 -9.28
C TYR A 193 -8.76 5.08 -9.51
N VAL A 194 -8.37 5.77 -10.59
CA VAL A 194 -6.95 6.10 -10.85
C VAL A 194 -6.36 6.92 -9.70
N LYS A 195 -7.09 7.94 -9.21
CA LYS A 195 -6.65 8.77 -8.06
C LYS A 195 -6.47 7.97 -6.75
N HIS A 196 -7.16 6.85 -6.61
CA HIS A 196 -7.08 5.97 -5.42
C HIS A 196 -6.30 4.67 -5.70
N ASN A 197 -5.29 4.71 -6.58
CA ASN A 197 -4.43 3.58 -6.97
C ASN A 197 -5.17 2.35 -7.51
N SER A 198 -6.42 2.50 -7.92
CA SER A 198 -7.28 1.43 -8.47
C SER A 198 -7.32 0.16 -7.61
N THR A 199 -7.26 0.30 -6.28
CA THR A 199 -7.27 -0.79 -5.32
C THR A 199 -8.16 -0.50 -4.11
N GLU A 200 -8.86 -1.53 -3.66
CA GLU A 200 -9.63 -1.56 -2.42
C GLU A 200 -8.78 -1.82 -1.16
N TYR A 201 -7.49 -2.15 -1.34
CA TYR A 201 -6.60 -2.64 -0.27
C TYR A 201 -5.59 -1.62 0.24
N ASN A 202 -5.90 -0.32 0.18
CA ASN A 202 -5.04 0.69 0.81
C ASN A 202 -5.05 0.54 2.34
N LEU A 203 -3.90 0.67 2.99
CA LEU A 203 -3.78 0.61 4.46
C LEU A 203 -4.56 1.72 5.17
N GLU A 204 -4.63 2.90 4.57
CA GLU A 204 -5.42 4.03 5.04
C GLU A 204 -6.52 4.36 4.00
N PRO A 205 -7.59 3.56 3.94
CA PRO A 205 -8.59 3.67 2.88
C PRO A 205 -9.48 4.90 3.02
N ASP A 206 -9.95 5.43 1.88
CA ASP A 206 -11.01 6.43 1.82
C ASP A 206 -12.38 5.75 1.71
N LEU A 207 -13.21 5.87 2.75
CA LEU A 207 -14.53 5.23 2.85
C LEU A 207 -15.50 5.66 1.75
N LYS A 208 -15.30 6.86 1.19
CA LYS A 208 -16.22 7.46 0.21
C LYS A 208 -15.76 7.18 -1.21
N ASN A 209 -14.49 7.45 -1.52
CA ASN A 209 -14.01 7.57 -2.90
C ASN A 209 -13.15 6.39 -3.39
N ALA A 210 -12.54 5.61 -2.49
CA ALA A 210 -11.77 4.43 -2.88
C ALA A 210 -12.68 3.36 -3.54
N PRO A 211 -12.12 2.47 -4.38
CA PRO A 211 -12.86 1.32 -4.87
C PRO A 211 -13.49 0.52 -3.73
N GLY A 212 -14.76 0.18 -3.85
CA GLY A 212 -15.54 -0.45 -2.77
C GLY A 212 -16.08 0.50 -1.70
N GLY A 213 -15.81 1.81 -1.82
CA GLY A 213 -16.37 2.84 -0.94
C GLY A 213 -17.81 3.23 -1.29
N LEU A 214 -18.37 4.16 -0.52
CA LEU A 214 -19.78 4.60 -0.66
C LEU A 214 -20.11 5.14 -2.06
N ARG A 215 -19.16 5.76 -2.74
CA ARG A 215 -19.37 6.33 -4.08
C ARG A 215 -19.72 5.27 -5.13
N ASP A 216 -19.33 4.02 -4.93
CA ASP A 216 -19.69 2.92 -5.83
C ASP A 216 -21.18 2.57 -5.70
N ILE A 217 -21.68 2.49 -4.45
CA ILE A 217 -23.11 2.30 -4.18
C ILE A 217 -23.92 3.48 -4.72
N HIS A 218 -23.46 4.72 -4.48
CA HIS A 218 -24.10 5.91 -5.02
C HIS A 218 -24.17 5.90 -6.54
N THR A 219 -23.13 5.45 -7.23
CA THR A 219 -23.10 5.34 -8.70
C THR A 219 -24.16 4.38 -9.20
N VAL A 220 -24.29 3.21 -8.58
CA VAL A 220 -25.38 2.26 -8.85
C VAL A 220 -26.74 2.93 -8.60
N GLY A 221 -26.91 3.63 -7.48
CA GLY A 221 -28.14 4.34 -7.12
C GLY A 221 -28.52 5.42 -8.14
N TRP A 222 -27.57 6.25 -8.58
CA TRP A 222 -27.80 7.31 -9.57
C TRP A 222 -28.23 6.76 -10.94
N ILE A 223 -27.53 5.72 -11.41
CA ILE A 223 -27.92 5.06 -12.67
C ILE A 223 -29.32 4.45 -12.52
N SER A 224 -29.63 3.85 -11.37
CA SER A 224 -30.93 3.24 -11.08
C SER A 224 -32.05 4.27 -11.10
N LYS A 225 -31.91 5.39 -10.39
CA LYS A 225 -32.86 6.50 -10.41
C LYS A 225 -33.09 7.02 -11.84
N ARG A 226 -31.99 7.14 -12.60
CA ARG A 226 -32.05 7.69 -13.96
C ARG A 226 -32.78 6.79 -14.95
N TYR A 227 -32.61 5.47 -14.85
CA TYR A 227 -33.21 4.51 -15.77
C TYR A 227 -34.59 4.03 -15.33
N PHE A 228 -34.73 3.62 -14.07
CA PHE A 228 -35.94 2.98 -13.55
C PHE A 228 -36.86 3.92 -12.79
N ARG A 229 -36.43 5.16 -12.56
CA ARG A 229 -37.18 6.14 -11.76
C ARG A 229 -37.52 5.62 -10.34
N VAL A 230 -36.72 4.73 -9.81
CA VAL A 230 -36.89 4.18 -8.45
C VAL A 230 -36.41 5.19 -7.41
N THR A 231 -37.02 5.19 -6.25
CA THR A 231 -36.67 6.10 -5.15
C THR A 231 -35.50 5.57 -4.29
N ASN A 232 -35.29 4.25 -4.29
CA ASN A 232 -34.25 3.56 -3.56
C ASN A 232 -33.82 2.27 -4.29
N LEU A 233 -32.76 1.62 -3.80
CA LEU A 233 -32.23 0.40 -4.41
C LEU A 233 -33.20 -0.80 -4.31
N PHE A 234 -34.08 -0.84 -3.29
CA PHE A 234 -35.08 -1.91 -3.17
C PHE A 234 -36.07 -1.91 -4.36
N GLY A 235 -36.33 -0.74 -4.94
CA GLY A 235 -37.13 -0.64 -6.18
C GLY A 235 -36.55 -1.42 -7.35
N LEU A 236 -35.22 -1.70 -7.36
CA LEU A 236 -34.60 -2.57 -8.39
C LEU A 236 -34.91 -4.05 -8.17
N VAL A 237 -35.14 -4.47 -6.92
CA VAL A 237 -35.61 -5.83 -6.61
C VAL A 237 -37.01 -6.00 -7.15
N GLN A 238 -37.90 -5.01 -6.95
CA GLN A 238 -39.26 -5.01 -7.48
C GLN A 238 -39.31 -5.00 -9.01
N GLN A 239 -38.26 -4.49 -9.68
CA GLN A 239 -38.10 -4.51 -11.15
C GLN A 239 -37.37 -5.77 -11.64
N GLU A 240 -37.07 -6.73 -10.77
CA GLU A 240 -36.28 -7.95 -11.05
C GLU A 240 -34.90 -7.67 -11.68
N PHE A 241 -34.39 -6.45 -11.48
CA PHE A 241 -33.07 -6.04 -12.01
C PHE A 241 -31.95 -6.54 -11.15
N ILE A 242 -32.12 -6.53 -9.80
CA ILE A 242 -31.25 -7.16 -8.82
C ILE A 242 -32.02 -8.18 -8.01
N THR A 243 -31.33 -9.15 -7.46
CA THR A 243 -31.90 -10.13 -6.51
C THR A 243 -31.98 -9.52 -5.10
N GLU A 244 -32.86 -10.04 -4.24
CA GLU A 244 -32.91 -9.67 -2.82
C GLU A 244 -31.53 -9.82 -2.16
N LYS A 245 -30.84 -10.91 -2.45
CA LYS A 245 -29.50 -11.15 -1.90
C LYS A 245 -28.45 -10.13 -2.35
N GLU A 246 -28.48 -9.67 -3.61
CA GLU A 246 -27.61 -8.59 -4.09
C GLU A 246 -27.95 -7.27 -3.40
N PHE A 247 -29.23 -7.03 -3.13
CA PHE A 247 -29.68 -5.88 -2.36
C PHE A 247 -29.16 -5.94 -0.90
N ASP A 248 -29.35 -7.07 -0.22
CA ASP A 248 -28.89 -7.28 1.17
C ASP A 248 -27.37 -7.09 1.27
N GLU A 249 -26.58 -7.65 0.33
CA GLU A 249 -25.13 -7.49 0.29
C GLU A 249 -24.70 -6.01 0.12
N LEU A 250 -25.41 -5.22 -0.71
CA LEU A 250 -25.12 -3.78 -0.85
C LEU A 250 -25.50 -3.02 0.42
N GLN A 251 -26.64 -3.35 1.02
CA GLN A 251 -27.14 -2.67 2.23
C GLN A 251 -26.24 -2.96 3.43
N GLU A 252 -25.84 -4.20 3.62
CA GLU A 252 -24.88 -4.57 4.70
C GLU A 252 -23.55 -3.83 4.56
N ALA A 253 -23.02 -3.74 3.32
CA ALA A 253 -21.79 -2.99 3.06
C ALA A 253 -21.96 -1.49 3.33
N GLU A 254 -23.08 -0.89 2.90
CA GLU A 254 -23.40 0.52 3.14
C GLU A 254 -23.52 0.81 4.64
N ASP A 255 -24.27 0.00 5.38
CA ASP A 255 -24.48 0.16 6.81
C ASP A 255 -23.17 0.06 7.59
N PHE A 256 -22.29 -0.87 7.21
CA PHE A 256 -20.97 -1.00 7.82
C PHE A 256 -20.07 0.21 7.53
N LEU A 257 -20.03 0.69 6.28
CA LEU A 257 -19.29 1.90 5.90
C LEU A 257 -19.84 3.16 6.58
N TRP A 258 -21.16 3.28 6.76
CA TRP A 258 -21.79 4.37 7.48
C TRP A 258 -21.43 4.32 8.97
N LEU A 259 -21.41 3.16 9.59
CA LEU A 259 -21.01 2.98 11.00
C LEU A 259 -19.57 3.46 11.21
N ILE A 260 -18.64 3.03 10.34
CA ILE A 260 -17.24 3.47 10.40
C ILE A 260 -17.16 4.99 10.21
N ARG A 261 -17.83 5.54 9.21
CA ARG A 261 -17.81 6.97 8.87
C ARG A 261 -18.38 7.82 10.01
N HIS A 262 -19.45 7.38 10.65
CA HIS A 262 -20.04 8.06 11.80
C HIS A 262 -19.00 8.16 12.94
N HIS A 263 -18.39 7.06 13.33
CA HIS A 263 -17.38 7.05 14.39
C HIS A 263 -16.12 7.83 14.01
N LEU A 264 -15.69 7.73 12.76
CA LEU A 264 -14.54 8.47 12.23
C LEU A 264 -14.75 9.98 12.34
N HIS A 265 -15.92 10.50 11.91
CA HIS A 265 -16.23 11.91 12.01
C HIS A 265 -16.27 12.38 13.48
N LYS A 266 -16.84 11.58 14.39
CA LYS A 266 -16.88 11.88 15.84
C LYS A 266 -15.49 11.88 16.49
N ILE A 267 -14.58 11.02 16.04
CA ILE A 267 -13.19 10.96 16.52
C ILE A 267 -12.39 12.15 15.97
N ALA A 268 -12.49 12.38 14.66
CA ALA A 268 -11.74 13.43 13.95
C ALA A 268 -12.29 14.83 14.21
N LYS A 269 -13.54 14.96 14.69
CA LYS A 269 -14.29 16.21 14.87
C LYS A 269 -14.36 17.08 13.60
N ARG A 270 -14.43 16.42 12.45
CA ARG A 270 -14.53 17.02 11.11
C ARG A 270 -15.04 16.01 10.09
N ASN A 271 -15.35 16.47 8.86
CA ASN A 271 -15.66 15.62 7.73
C ASN A 271 -14.39 14.91 7.24
N GLU A 272 -14.09 13.73 7.80
CA GLU A 272 -12.94 12.90 7.47
C GLU A 272 -13.41 11.59 6.85
N ASN A 273 -12.83 11.20 5.71
CA ASN A 273 -13.19 9.97 5.03
C ASN A 273 -12.03 8.97 4.95
N ARG A 274 -10.80 9.36 5.34
CA ARG A 274 -9.65 8.46 5.39
C ARG A 274 -9.52 7.81 6.75
N VAL A 275 -9.54 6.49 6.76
CA VAL A 275 -9.35 5.66 7.96
C VAL A 275 -7.85 5.53 8.23
N LEU A 276 -7.27 6.62 8.75
CA LEU A 276 -5.86 6.70 9.08
C LEU A 276 -5.51 5.73 10.22
N PHE A 277 -4.26 5.31 10.32
CA PHE A 277 -3.78 4.40 11.38
C PHE A 277 -4.21 4.86 12.78
N ASP A 278 -4.13 6.19 13.05
CA ASP A 278 -4.55 6.82 14.30
C ASP A 278 -6.00 6.50 14.67
N TYR A 279 -6.86 6.42 13.65
CA TYR A 279 -8.30 6.23 13.87
C TYR A 279 -8.70 4.75 13.87
N GLN A 280 -7.94 3.87 13.19
CA GLN A 280 -8.31 2.46 13.04
C GLN A 280 -8.52 1.77 14.38
N ARG A 281 -7.58 1.93 15.32
CA ARG A 281 -7.68 1.34 16.67
C ARG A 281 -8.89 1.90 17.45
N LEU A 282 -9.04 3.22 17.42
CA LEU A 282 -10.13 3.90 18.14
C LEU A 282 -11.51 3.52 17.58
N ILE A 283 -11.62 3.35 16.26
CA ILE A 283 -12.84 2.91 15.59
C ILE A 283 -13.13 1.45 15.95
N ALA A 284 -12.14 0.56 15.86
CA ALA A 284 -12.28 -0.84 16.22
C ALA A 284 -12.82 -1.01 17.65
N GLU A 285 -12.25 -0.28 18.61
CA GLU A 285 -12.69 -0.29 20.02
C GLU A 285 -14.12 0.21 20.18
N ARG A 286 -14.51 1.30 19.49
CA ARG A 286 -15.86 1.87 19.57
C ARG A 286 -16.93 0.98 18.96
N ILE A 287 -16.62 0.30 17.86
CA ILE A 287 -17.53 -0.64 17.19
C ILE A 287 -17.64 -1.96 17.98
N GLY A 288 -16.71 -2.24 18.92
CA GLY A 288 -16.78 -3.37 19.81
C GLY A 288 -15.85 -4.54 19.44
N TYR A 289 -14.90 -4.36 18.55
CA TYR A 289 -13.87 -5.37 18.29
C TYR A 289 -13.01 -5.57 19.53
N ARG A 290 -12.89 -6.82 19.99
CA ARG A 290 -12.13 -7.22 21.17
C ARG A 290 -11.44 -8.53 20.87
N ASP A 291 -10.13 -8.50 20.77
CA ASP A 291 -9.28 -9.68 20.64
C ASP A 291 -7.97 -9.40 21.37
N ASN A 292 -7.61 -10.26 22.31
CA ASN A 292 -6.43 -10.10 23.15
C ASN A 292 -5.33 -11.13 22.79
N SER A 293 -5.44 -11.80 21.64
CA SER A 293 -4.44 -12.78 21.20
C SER A 293 -3.07 -12.14 20.96
N HIS A 294 -3.05 -10.90 20.48
CA HIS A 294 -1.88 -10.04 20.35
C HIS A 294 -2.28 -8.54 20.30
N PRO A 295 -1.34 -7.60 20.49
CA PRO A 295 -1.67 -6.16 20.64
C PRO A 295 -2.47 -5.52 19.50
N ASN A 296 -2.40 -6.07 18.28
CA ASN A 296 -3.07 -5.53 17.10
C ASN A 296 -4.28 -6.37 16.63
N ALA A 297 -4.58 -7.50 17.29
CA ALA A 297 -5.57 -8.46 16.82
C ALA A 297 -6.96 -7.84 16.57
N ALA A 298 -7.43 -6.99 17.47
CA ALA A 298 -8.74 -6.33 17.32
C ALA A 298 -8.80 -5.40 16.11
N VAL A 299 -7.74 -4.61 15.84
CA VAL A 299 -7.70 -3.71 14.69
C VAL A 299 -7.53 -4.49 13.39
N GLU A 300 -6.76 -5.55 13.38
CA GLU A 300 -6.61 -6.43 12.22
C GLU A 300 -7.92 -7.12 11.85
N GLN A 301 -8.69 -7.58 12.85
CA GLN A 301 -10.02 -8.15 12.65
C GLN A 301 -11.01 -7.11 12.08
N PHE A 302 -11.03 -5.90 12.63
CA PHE A 302 -11.83 -4.79 12.12
C PHE A 302 -11.50 -4.48 10.66
N MET A 303 -10.23 -4.31 10.33
CA MET A 303 -9.79 -3.99 8.97
C MET A 303 -10.03 -5.16 8.00
N ARG A 304 -9.93 -6.41 8.46
CA ARG A 304 -10.29 -7.59 7.67
C ARG A 304 -11.76 -7.55 7.23
N ASP A 305 -12.67 -7.21 8.15
CA ASP A 305 -14.08 -7.08 7.81
C ASP A 305 -14.31 -5.90 6.88
N TYR A 306 -13.63 -4.75 7.10
CA TYR A 306 -13.66 -3.62 6.18
C TYR A 306 -13.29 -4.03 4.75
N TYR A 307 -12.14 -4.73 4.56
CA TYR A 307 -11.71 -5.14 3.23
C TYR A 307 -12.66 -6.15 2.58
N ARG A 308 -13.29 -7.02 3.35
CA ARG A 308 -14.31 -7.94 2.85
C ARG A 308 -15.55 -7.20 2.35
N TYR A 309 -16.06 -6.24 3.10
CA TYR A 309 -17.18 -5.42 2.68
C TYR A 309 -16.83 -4.54 1.46
N ALA A 310 -15.68 -3.90 1.47
CA ALA A 310 -15.20 -3.09 0.34
C ALA A 310 -15.05 -3.93 -0.94
N MET A 311 -14.46 -5.13 -0.86
CA MET A 311 -14.33 -6.04 -1.99
C MET A 311 -15.70 -6.53 -2.50
N SER A 312 -16.62 -6.88 -1.60
CA SER A 312 -17.98 -7.30 -1.97
C SER A 312 -18.72 -6.17 -2.68
N ASN A 313 -18.68 -4.96 -2.12
CA ASN A 313 -19.27 -3.76 -2.72
C ASN A 313 -18.68 -3.43 -4.09
N SER A 314 -17.34 -3.38 -4.20
CA SER A 314 -16.66 -3.12 -5.48
C SER A 314 -17.07 -4.15 -6.54
N THR A 315 -17.08 -5.44 -6.17
CA THR A 315 -17.45 -6.53 -7.10
C THR A 315 -18.89 -6.42 -7.57
N LEU A 316 -19.80 -6.17 -6.65
CA LEU A 316 -21.24 -6.10 -6.95
C LEU A 316 -21.58 -4.83 -7.73
N SER A 317 -21.02 -3.67 -7.36
CA SER A 317 -21.22 -2.41 -8.09
C SER A 317 -20.69 -2.47 -9.52
N GLU A 318 -19.50 -3.07 -9.74
CA GLU A 318 -18.96 -3.29 -11.09
C GLU A 318 -19.86 -4.23 -11.92
N MET A 319 -20.30 -5.32 -11.32
CA MET A 319 -21.22 -6.27 -11.97
C MET A 319 -22.55 -5.60 -12.34
N LEU A 320 -23.12 -4.79 -11.45
CA LEU A 320 -24.41 -4.10 -11.70
C LEU A 320 -24.28 -3.01 -12.76
N THR A 321 -23.23 -2.20 -12.71
CA THR A 321 -22.97 -1.18 -13.74
C THR A 321 -22.75 -1.81 -15.12
N GLN A 322 -22.05 -2.94 -15.19
CA GLN A 322 -21.94 -3.71 -16.42
C GLN A 322 -23.31 -4.28 -16.87
N HIS A 323 -24.14 -4.75 -15.93
CA HIS A 323 -25.48 -5.25 -16.22
C HIS A 323 -26.37 -4.16 -16.81
N TYR A 324 -26.29 -2.92 -16.30
CA TYR A 324 -26.97 -1.78 -16.92
C TYR A 324 -26.55 -1.59 -18.38
N TYR A 325 -25.25 -1.60 -18.65
CA TYR A 325 -24.75 -1.47 -20.00
C TYR A 325 -25.32 -2.57 -20.93
N GLU A 326 -25.21 -3.82 -20.53
CA GLU A 326 -25.61 -4.99 -21.32
C GLU A 326 -27.12 -5.02 -21.62
N THR A 327 -27.96 -4.65 -20.63
CA THR A 327 -29.40 -4.77 -20.72
C THR A 327 -30.11 -3.54 -21.25
N LEU A 328 -29.59 -2.34 -20.99
CA LEU A 328 -30.28 -1.09 -21.25
C LEU A 328 -29.62 -0.26 -22.36
N ILE A 329 -28.35 -0.42 -22.63
CA ILE A 329 -27.65 0.31 -23.68
C ILE A 329 -27.39 -0.62 -24.87
N GLU A 330 -26.58 -1.66 -24.65
CA GLU A 330 -26.21 -2.61 -25.73
C GLU A 330 -27.41 -3.29 -26.39
N ALA A 331 -28.38 -3.72 -25.57
CA ALA A 331 -29.58 -4.36 -26.10
C ALA A 331 -30.44 -3.46 -26.99
N ARG A 332 -30.27 -2.12 -26.89
CA ARG A 332 -31.00 -1.13 -27.71
C ARG A 332 -30.22 -0.65 -28.93
N LEU A 333 -28.97 -1.11 -29.10
CA LEU A 333 -28.21 -0.80 -30.30
C LEU A 333 -28.88 -1.38 -31.56
N PRO A 334 -28.74 -0.75 -32.73
CA PRO A 334 -29.12 -1.34 -34.01
C PRO A 334 -28.45 -2.72 -34.19
N ASP A 335 -29.10 -3.65 -34.87
CA ASP A 335 -28.61 -5.03 -35.01
C ASP A 335 -27.17 -5.09 -35.57
N GLU A 336 -26.80 -4.16 -36.46
CA GLU A 336 -25.47 -4.04 -37.06
C GLU A 336 -24.37 -3.66 -36.02
N GLN A 337 -24.74 -3.03 -34.92
CA GLN A 337 -23.83 -2.56 -33.86
C GLN A 337 -23.84 -3.49 -32.63
N ARG A 338 -24.76 -4.49 -32.61
CA ARG A 338 -24.80 -5.44 -31.49
C ARG A 338 -23.63 -6.39 -31.54
N PRO A 339 -23.08 -6.78 -30.35
CA PRO A 339 -21.98 -7.73 -30.28
C PRO A 339 -22.34 -9.07 -30.96
N VAL A 340 -21.45 -9.52 -31.82
CA VAL A 340 -21.63 -10.81 -32.53
C VAL A 340 -21.41 -11.95 -31.55
N SER A 341 -22.27 -12.98 -31.61
CA SER A 341 -22.13 -14.19 -30.80
C SER A 341 -21.41 -15.28 -31.60
N LYS A 342 -20.29 -15.80 -31.08
CA LYS A 342 -19.51 -16.89 -31.66
C LYS A 342 -19.42 -18.05 -30.67
N VAL A 343 -19.82 -19.24 -31.04
CA VAL A 343 -19.70 -20.45 -30.20
C VAL A 343 -18.22 -20.83 -30.04
N ILE A 344 -17.80 -21.08 -28.82
CA ILE A 344 -16.48 -21.62 -28.47
C ILE A 344 -16.58 -23.14 -28.38
N ASN A 345 -17.52 -23.64 -27.58
CA ASN A 345 -17.85 -25.06 -27.46
C ASN A 345 -19.32 -25.21 -26.99
N GLU A 346 -19.75 -26.43 -26.65
CA GLU A 346 -21.12 -26.69 -26.19
C GLU A 346 -21.56 -25.90 -24.96
N ARG A 347 -20.60 -25.49 -24.10
CA ARG A 347 -20.82 -24.82 -22.82
C ARG A 347 -20.62 -23.31 -22.89
N PHE A 348 -19.76 -22.84 -23.79
CA PHE A 348 -19.33 -21.44 -23.83
C PHE A 348 -19.41 -20.82 -25.20
N LYS A 349 -19.72 -19.54 -25.26
CA LYS A 349 -19.69 -18.67 -26.43
C LYS A 349 -19.02 -17.34 -26.11
N LEU A 350 -18.51 -16.68 -27.12
CA LEU A 350 -18.06 -15.31 -27.06
C LEU A 350 -19.17 -14.39 -27.54
N VAL A 351 -19.44 -13.31 -26.83
CA VAL A 351 -20.40 -12.26 -27.24
C VAL A 351 -19.62 -10.93 -27.22
N GLY A 352 -19.28 -10.44 -28.41
CA GLY A 352 -18.28 -9.37 -28.54
C GLY A 352 -16.90 -9.84 -28.03
N ASP A 353 -16.36 -9.16 -27.01
CA ASP A 353 -15.13 -9.49 -26.34
C ASP A 353 -15.30 -10.27 -25.01
N ARG A 354 -16.56 -10.73 -24.70
CA ARG A 354 -16.93 -11.29 -23.41
C ARG A 354 -17.33 -12.76 -23.52
N ILE A 355 -16.76 -13.62 -22.65
CA ILE A 355 -17.18 -15.01 -22.53
C ILE A 355 -18.56 -15.09 -21.85
N ALA A 356 -19.39 -15.98 -22.35
CA ALA A 356 -20.72 -16.26 -21.83
C ALA A 356 -21.00 -17.77 -21.85
N VAL A 357 -21.82 -18.24 -20.90
CA VAL A 357 -22.38 -19.59 -20.99
C VAL A 357 -23.42 -19.68 -22.09
N THR A 358 -23.57 -20.85 -22.72
CA THR A 358 -24.61 -21.12 -23.74
C THR A 358 -26.00 -21.15 -23.12
N HIS A 359 -26.15 -21.66 -21.90
CA HIS A 359 -27.37 -21.64 -21.10
C HIS A 359 -27.11 -21.57 -19.58
N THR A 360 -28.12 -21.21 -18.79
CA THR A 360 -27.98 -20.94 -17.35
C THR A 360 -27.65 -22.16 -16.48
N ARG A 361 -27.86 -23.38 -16.95
CA ARG A 361 -27.60 -24.62 -16.19
C ARG A 361 -26.20 -25.20 -16.42
N VAL A 362 -25.34 -24.54 -17.23
CA VAL A 362 -24.01 -25.07 -17.60
C VAL A 362 -23.21 -25.53 -16.35
N PHE A 363 -23.05 -24.69 -15.35
CA PHE A 363 -22.28 -25.05 -14.16
C PHE A 363 -22.96 -26.10 -13.26
N ALA A 364 -24.27 -26.15 -13.25
CA ALA A 364 -25.02 -27.15 -12.49
C ALA A 364 -24.98 -28.54 -13.16
N GLN A 365 -24.96 -28.59 -14.49
CA GLN A 365 -24.87 -29.84 -15.26
C GLN A 365 -23.42 -30.32 -15.42
N HIS A 366 -22.50 -29.39 -15.50
CA HIS A 366 -21.06 -29.65 -15.70
C HIS A 366 -20.24 -28.81 -14.71
N PRO A 367 -20.09 -29.25 -13.46
CA PRO A 367 -19.38 -28.46 -12.44
C PRO A 367 -17.94 -28.09 -12.82
N THR A 368 -17.22 -28.99 -13.51
CA THR A 368 -15.85 -28.72 -14.03
C THR A 368 -15.80 -27.49 -14.97
N ALA A 369 -16.93 -27.16 -15.61
CA ALA A 369 -17.03 -25.97 -16.47
C ALA A 369 -16.71 -24.65 -15.73
N ILE A 370 -16.80 -24.62 -14.39
CA ILE A 370 -16.36 -23.47 -13.58
C ILE A 370 -14.88 -23.19 -13.84
N LEU A 371 -14.03 -24.21 -13.79
CA LEU A 371 -12.58 -24.09 -14.02
C LEU A 371 -12.24 -23.98 -15.52
N GLU A 372 -12.98 -24.71 -16.37
CA GLU A 372 -12.84 -24.65 -17.83
C GLU A 372 -13.01 -23.23 -18.38
N MET A 373 -13.98 -22.48 -17.87
CA MET A 373 -14.22 -21.10 -18.29
C MET A 373 -12.96 -20.25 -18.17
N PHE A 374 -12.28 -20.34 -17.04
CA PHE A 374 -11.05 -19.58 -16.79
C PHE A 374 -9.88 -20.04 -17.66
N LEU A 375 -9.78 -21.35 -17.92
CA LEU A 375 -8.77 -21.88 -18.84
C LEU A 375 -8.99 -21.34 -20.26
N LEU A 376 -10.24 -21.36 -20.77
CA LEU A 376 -10.59 -20.79 -22.05
C LEU A 376 -10.30 -19.29 -22.14
N MET A 377 -10.52 -18.54 -21.05
CA MET A 377 -10.16 -17.12 -21.00
C MET A 377 -8.65 -16.91 -21.21
N GLY A 378 -7.81 -17.74 -20.62
CA GLY A 378 -6.35 -17.70 -20.83
C GLY A 378 -5.98 -18.07 -22.26
N GLN A 379 -6.41 -19.24 -22.74
CA GLN A 379 -6.09 -19.77 -24.06
C GLN A 379 -6.52 -18.85 -25.21
N GLN A 380 -7.64 -18.13 -25.08
CA GLN A 380 -8.19 -17.25 -26.10
C GLN A 380 -7.99 -15.75 -25.80
N ASN A 381 -7.22 -15.41 -24.77
CA ASN A 381 -6.95 -14.03 -24.34
C ASN A 381 -8.22 -13.19 -24.08
N ILE A 382 -9.24 -13.81 -23.46
CA ILE A 382 -10.53 -13.17 -23.14
C ILE A 382 -10.45 -12.57 -21.73
N ARG A 383 -10.63 -11.25 -21.60
CA ARG A 383 -10.54 -10.56 -20.31
C ARG A 383 -11.88 -10.38 -19.60
N HIS A 384 -12.98 -10.41 -20.32
CA HIS A 384 -14.28 -10.01 -19.80
C HIS A 384 -15.27 -11.17 -19.80
N ILE A 385 -16.20 -11.15 -18.84
CA ILE A 385 -17.26 -12.14 -18.67
C ILE A 385 -18.59 -11.41 -18.70
N ARG A 386 -19.62 -11.97 -19.38
CA ARG A 386 -21.00 -11.43 -19.39
C ARG A 386 -21.60 -11.49 -17.98
N THR A 387 -22.36 -10.48 -17.60
CA THR A 387 -22.94 -10.34 -16.26
C THR A 387 -23.82 -11.53 -15.86
N ARG A 388 -24.63 -12.03 -16.80
CA ARG A 388 -25.44 -13.24 -16.55
C ARG A 388 -24.56 -14.45 -16.16
N THR A 389 -23.41 -14.59 -16.79
CA THR A 389 -22.43 -15.66 -16.48
C THR A 389 -21.81 -15.44 -15.12
N LEU A 390 -21.44 -14.20 -14.76
CA LEU A 390 -20.90 -13.84 -13.45
C LEU A 390 -21.88 -14.16 -12.31
N ARG A 391 -23.18 -13.88 -12.48
CA ARG A 391 -24.21 -14.20 -11.48
C ARG A 391 -24.30 -15.70 -11.22
N ILE A 392 -24.39 -16.51 -12.27
CA ILE A 392 -24.47 -17.97 -12.10
C ILE A 392 -23.14 -18.56 -11.61
N LEU A 393 -21.99 -17.98 -11.98
CA LEU A 393 -20.68 -18.33 -11.44
C LEU A 393 -20.62 -18.10 -9.91
N LYS A 394 -21.08 -16.94 -9.42
CA LYS A 394 -21.14 -16.61 -7.98
C LYS A 394 -21.99 -17.62 -7.19
N ILE A 395 -23.07 -18.10 -7.81
CA ILE A 395 -23.91 -19.16 -7.22
C ILE A 395 -23.17 -20.51 -7.24
N ALA A 396 -22.60 -20.87 -8.39
CA ALA A 396 -21.91 -22.13 -8.60
C ALA A 396 -20.66 -22.29 -7.71
N ALA A 397 -19.93 -21.21 -7.47
CA ALA A 397 -18.75 -21.19 -6.60
C ALA A 397 -19.03 -21.68 -5.17
N ARG A 398 -20.26 -21.51 -4.67
CA ARG A 398 -20.68 -22.02 -3.35
C ARG A 398 -20.85 -23.56 -3.34
N GLY A 399 -21.00 -24.17 -4.51
CA GLY A 399 -21.07 -25.62 -4.66
C GLY A 399 -19.70 -26.29 -4.81
N ILE A 400 -18.60 -25.53 -4.72
CA ILE A 400 -17.24 -26.10 -4.71
C ILE A 400 -16.95 -26.65 -3.31
N ASP A 401 -17.35 -27.88 -3.10
CA ASP A 401 -17.20 -28.65 -1.86
C ASP A 401 -15.96 -29.57 -1.91
N GLU A 402 -15.83 -30.43 -0.91
CA GLU A 402 -14.72 -31.39 -0.83
C GLU A 402 -14.76 -32.42 -1.96
N HIS A 403 -15.96 -32.84 -2.41
CA HIS A 403 -16.11 -33.75 -3.53
C HIS A 403 -15.58 -33.13 -4.83
N PHE A 404 -15.97 -31.88 -5.10
CA PHE A 404 -15.45 -31.13 -6.24
C PHE A 404 -13.92 -30.98 -6.22
N ARG A 405 -13.36 -30.64 -5.05
CA ARG A 405 -11.89 -30.46 -4.89
C ARG A 405 -11.11 -31.78 -5.06
N ASN A 406 -11.73 -32.90 -4.74
CA ASN A 406 -11.09 -34.22 -4.82
C ASN A 406 -11.28 -34.91 -6.17
N ASP A 407 -12.15 -34.40 -7.02
CA ASP A 407 -12.36 -34.93 -8.37
C ASP A 407 -11.08 -34.81 -9.22
N PRO A 408 -10.57 -35.91 -9.82
CA PRO A 408 -9.35 -35.86 -10.63
C PRO A 408 -9.44 -34.90 -11.83
N ALA A 409 -10.61 -34.78 -12.45
CA ALA A 409 -10.80 -33.87 -13.60
C ALA A 409 -10.69 -32.40 -13.16
N ASN A 410 -11.25 -32.06 -12.01
CA ASN A 410 -11.15 -30.72 -11.45
C ASN A 410 -9.72 -30.39 -11.00
N LYS A 411 -8.99 -31.35 -10.43
CA LYS A 411 -7.58 -31.18 -10.08
C LYS A 411 -6.72 -30.92 -11.33
N ALA A 412 -6.89 -31.74 -12.37
CA ALA A 412 -6.19 -31.55 -13.63
C ALA A 412 -6.52 -30.17 -14.25
N MET A 413 -7.80 -29.81 -14.32
CA MET A 413 -8.27 -28.54 -14.86
C MET A 413 -7.73 -27.32 -14.08
N PHE A 414 -7.61 -27.43 -12.75
CA PHE A 414 -7.00 -26.39 -11.93
C PHE A 414 -5.51 -26.25 -12.25
N MET A 415 -4.77 -27.35 -12.33
CA MET A 415 -3.37 -27.34 -12.73
C MET A 415 -3.15 -26.79 -14.14
N ASP A 416 -4.03 -27.08 -15.08
CA ASP A 416 -3.98 -26.50 -16.43
C ASP A 416 -4.21 -24.97 -16.39
N ASN A 417 -5.08 -24.49 -15.49
CA ASN A 417 -5.24 -23.06 -15.24
C ASN A 417 -3.95 -22.40 -14.68
N ILE A 418 -3.21 -23.10 -13.84
CA ILE A 418 -1.93 -22.59 -13.27
C ILE A 418 -0.83 -22.61 -14.32
N LYS A 419 -0.78 -23.61 -15.20
CA LYS A 419 0.19 -23.70 -16.28
C LYS A 419 -0.04 -22.66 -17.40
N GLU A 420 -1.31 -22.34 -17.70
CA GLU A 420 -1.64 -21.30 -18.67
C GLU A 420 -1.24 -19.92 -18.15
N GLN A 421 -0.21 -19.32 -18.72
CA GLN A 421 0.33 -18.05 -18.22
C GLN A 421 -0.41 -16.81 -18.71
N ASN A 422 -1.15 -16.93 -19.84
CA ASN A 422 -1.90 -15.79 -20.37
C ASN A 422 -3.00 -15.36 -19.40
N LEU A 423 -3.01 -14.09 -19.07
CA LEU A 423 -3.98 -13.48 -18.15
C LEU A 423 -4.05 -14.15 -16.77
N LEU A 424 -3.03 -14.90 -16.32
CA LEU A 424 -3.08 -15.68 -15.08
C LEU A 424 -3.45 -14.83 -13.87
N PHE A 425 -2.76 -13.69 -13.66
CA PHE A 425 -3.11 -12.74 -12.60
C PHE A 425 -4.58 -12.31 -12.67
N TRP A 426 -5.06 -11.96 -13.88
CA TRP A 426 -6.44 -11.51 -14.08
C TRP A 426 -7.45 -12.61 -13.80
N ARG A 427 -7.20 -13.83 -14.25
CA ARG A 427 -8.06 -15.00 -14.02
C ARG A 427 -8.15 -15.34 -12.53
N LEU A 428 -7.02 -15.41 -11.82
CA LEU A 428 -6.99 -15.67 -10.38
C LEU A 428 -7.67 -14.53 -9.57
N ARG A 429 -7.51 -13.26 -10.01
CA ARG A 429 -8.23 -12.14 -9.41
C ARG A 429 -9.74 -12.29 -9.55
N VAL A 430 -10.23 -12.67 -10.72
CA VAL A 430 -11.67 -12.92 -10.94
C VAL A 430 -12.13 -14.15 -10.15
N MET A 431 -11.36 -15.26 -10.14
CA MET A 431 -11.68 -16.43 -9.30
C MET A 431 -11.80 -16.04 -7.82
N LYS A 432 -10.91 -15.19 -7.31
CA LYS A 432 -10.98 -14.68 -5.92
C LYS A 432 -12.25 -13.85 -5.71
N ARG A 433 -12.51 -12.86 -6.56
CA ARG A 433 -13.64 -11.92 -6.42
C ARG A 433 -15.00 -12.62 -6.42
N TYR A 434 -15.14 -13.69 -7.21
CA TYR A 434 -16.39 -14.46 -7.31
C TYR A 434 -16.41 -15.72 -6.45
N GLY A 435 -15.43 -15.88 -5.53
CA GLY A 435 -15.40 -16.92 -4.51
C GLY A 435 -14.89 -18.28 -5.00
N VAL A 436 -14.53 -18.45 -6.28
CA VAL A 436 -14.03 -19.71 -6.84
C VAL A 436 -12.69 -20.11 -6.20
N LEU A 437 -11.74 -19.18 -6.11
CA LEU A 437 -10.40 -19.48 -5.58
C LEU A 437 -10.44 -19.86 -4.09
N GLY A 438 -11.17 -19.09 -3.27
CA GLY A 438 -11.32 -19.35 -1.84
C GLY A 438 -12.10 -20.64 -1.52
N SER A 439 -13.08 -21.03 -2.37
CA SER A 439 -13.79 -22.30 -2.23
C SER A 439 -12.94 -23.49 -2.69
N TYR A 440 -12.13 -23.32 -3.74
CA TYR A 440 -11.23 -24.37 -4.23
C TYR A 440 -10.01 -24.57 -3.31
N LEU A 441 -9.43 -23.49 -2.79
CA LEU A 441 -8.36 -23.46 -1.80
C LEU A 441 -8.87 -22.84 -0.49
N PRO A 442 -9.45 -23.63 0.44
CA PRO A 442 -10.01 -23.08 1.68
C PRO A 442 -8.99 -22.30 2.51
N ALA A 443 -7.71 -22.70 2.51
CA ALA A 443 -6.64 -21.96 3.17
C ALA A 443 -6.48 -20.54 2.58
N PHE A 444 -6.61 -20.39 1.26
CA PHE A 444 -6.64 -19.07 0.62
C PHE A 444 -7.89 -18.26 1.03
N GLY A 445 -9.02 -18.92 1.17
CA GLY A 445 -10.26 -18.31 1.67
C GLY A 445 -10.10 -17.69 3.07
N GLN A 446 -9.25 -18.28 3.93
CA GLN A 446 -8.98 -17.79 5.28
C GLN A 446 -8.16 -16.51 5.32
N ILE A 447 -7.32 -16.28 4.32
CA ILE A 447 -6.46 -15.08 4.26
C ILE A 447 -7.07 -13.91 3.48
N ILE A 448 -8.26 -14.08 2.88
CA ILE A 448 -8.95 -12.99 2.15
C ILE A 448 -9.24 -11.83 3.11
N GLY A 449 -8.72 -10.65 2.77
CA GLY A 449 -8.83 -9.43 3.55
C GLY A 449 -7.94 -9.40 4.80
N LEU A 450 -7.15 -10.45 5.08
CA LEU A 450 -6.24 -10.47 6.21
C LEU A 450 -5.12 -9.44 5.98
N MET A 451 -5.00 -8.48 6.87
CA MET A 451 -3.89 -7.52 6.88
C MET A 451 -2.99 -7.74 8.10
N GLN A 452 -1.76 -7.31 7.98
CA GLN A 452 -0.84 -7.11 9.10
C GLN A 452 -0.80 -5.61 9.43
N TYR A 453 -0.96 -5.29 10.72
CA TYR A 453 -0.96 -3.90 11.17
C TYR A 453 0.48 -3.41 11.32
N ASP A 454 1.13 -3.13 10.17
CA ASP A 454 2.48 -2.60 10.06
C ASP A 454 2.59 -1.65 8.84
N LEU A 455 3.70 -0.94 8.70
CA LEU A 455 3.98 -0.06 7.56
C LEU A 455 4.78 -0.77 6.45
N PHE A 456 5.20 -2.01 6.67
CA PHE A 456 5.97 -2.78 5.71
C PHE A 456 5.09 -3.35 4.59
N HIS A 457 3.94 -3.95 4.95
CA HIS A 457 3.00 -4.55 4.01
C HIS A 457 1.99 -3.51 3.51
N ARG A 458 2.03 -3.23 2.22
CA ARG A 458 1.09 -2.28 1.59
C ARG A 458 -0.29 -2.88 1.28
N TYR A 459 -0.38 -4.20 1.21
CA TYR A 459 -1.55 -4.94 0.77
C TYR A 459 -1.98 -5.99 1.80
N THR A 460 -3.24 -6.44 1.70
CA THR A 460 -3.70 -7.66 2.38
C THR A 460 -2.96 -8.88 1.85
N VAL A 461 -2.86 -9.96 2.64
CA VAL A 461 -2.11 -11.18 2.29
C VAL A 461 -2.56 -11.76 0.95
N ASP A 462 -3.87 -11.86 0.72
CA ASP A 462 -4.44 -12.34 -0.54
C ASP A 462 -4.15 -11.43 -1.74
N ALA A 463 -4.15 -10.11 -1.53
CA ALA A 463 -3.79 -9.14 -2.57
C ALA A 463 -2.30 -9.18 -2.87
N HIS A 464 -1.44 -9.30 -1.85
CA HIS A 464 -0.01 -9.47 -1.97
C HIS A 464 0.35 -10.71 -2.82
N ILE A 465 -0.24 -11.87 -2.52
CA ILE A 465 -0.05 -13.11 -3.31
C ILE A 465 -0.37 -12.87 -4.79
N LEU A 466 -1.49 -12.22 -5.08
CA LEU A 466 -1.85 -11.91 -6.47
C LEU A 466 -0.90 -10.90 -7.11
N MET A 467 -0.41 -9.90 -6.37
CA MET A 467 0.57 -8.94 -6.87
C MET A 467 1.91 -9.61 -7.16
N LEU A 468 2.34 -10.59 -6.36
CA LEU A 468 3.52 -11.41 -6.64
C LEU A 468 3.37 -12.14 -7.97
N ILE A 469 2.23 -12.79 -8.22
CA ILE A 469 1.94 -13.46 -9.50
C ILE A 469 1.94 -12.44 -10.66
N ARG A 470 1.44 -11.23 -10.44
CA ARG A 470 1.51 -10.15 -11.44
C ARG A 470 2.96 -9.75 -11.74
N MET A 471 3.83 -9.71 -10.72
CA MET A 471 5.25 -9.40 -10.91
C MET A 471 5.98 -10.50 -11.69
N LEU A 472 5.69 -11.79 -11.42
CA LEU A 472 6.21 -12.90 -12.21
C LEU A 472 5.86 -12.73 -13.70
N HIS A 473 4.62 -12.35 -14.02
CA HIS A 473 4.21 -12.10 -15.40
C HIS A 473 4.96 -10.91 -16.03
N ARG A 474 5.21 -9.82 -15.26
CA ARG A 474 5.96 -8.65 -15.75
C ARG A 474 7.39 -8.99 -16.18
N PHE A 475 8.03 -9.99 -15.59
CA PHE A 475 9.38 -10.42 -15.99
C PHE A 475 9.43 -11.04 -17.40
N THR A 476 8.28 -11.32 -18.02
CA THR A 476 8.21 -11.71 -19.44
C THR A 476 8.08 -10.53 -20.40
N ASP A 477 7.66 -9.35 -19.91
CA ASP A 477 7.42 -8.14 -20.71
C ASP A 477 8.75 -7.43 -20.99
N ASP A 478 9.02 -7.13 -22.25
CA ASP A 478 10.25 -6.45 -22.69
C ASP A 478 10.36 -5.03 -22.12
N ASN A 479 9.25 -4.35 -21.87
CA ASN A 479 9.25 -3.01 -21.24
C ASN A 479 9.80 -3.03 -19.80
N TYR A 480 9.78 -4.17 -19.12
CA TYR A 480 10.33 -4.34 -17.77
C TYR A 480 11.73 -4.98 -17.76
N ALA A 481 12.21 -5.48 -18.90
CA ALA A 481 13.51 -6.15 -18.99
C ALA A 481 14.67 -5.21 -18.64
N ASP A 482 14.58 -3.93 -18.99
CA ASP A 482 15.60 -2.91 -18.66
C ASP A 482 15.63 -2.58 -17.17
N THR A 483 14.47 -2.61 -16.50
CA THR A 483 14.36 -2.37 -15.04
C THR A 483 14.82 -3.60 -14.24
N TYR A 484 14.59 -4.81 -14.76
CA TYR A 484 14.86 -6.08 -14.07
C TYR A 484 15.67 -7.06 -14.94
N PRO A 485 16.87 -6.69 -15.44
CA PRO A 485 17.55 -7.46 -16.49
C PRO A 485 17.92 -8.88 -16.05
N LEU A 486 18.46 -9.04 -14.84
CA LEU A 486 18.90 -10.36 -14.37
C LEU A 486 17.72 -11.31 -14.10
N VAL A 487 16.72 -10.85 -13.35
CA VAL A 487 15.56 -11.69 -13.00
C VAL A 487 14.73 -12.04 -14.24
N SER A 488 14.53 -11.10 -15.18
CA SER A 488 13.85 -11.37 -16.44
C SER A 488 14.60 -12.42 -17.27
N GLY A 489 15.93 -12.31 -17.34
CA GLY A 489 16.77 -13.29 -18.01
C GLY A 489 16.75 -14.68 -17.38
N ILE A 490 16.64 -14.77 -16.04
CA ILE A 490 16.50 -16.04 -15.32
C ILE A 490 15.09 -16.61 -15.52
N TYR A 491 14.04 -15.82 -15.30
CA TYR A 491 12.65 -16.26 -15.40
C TYR A 491 12.29 -16.79 -16.78
N ARG A 492 12.79 -16.16 -17.86
CA ARG A 492 12.57 -16.64 -19.25
C ARG A 492 13.14 -18.03 -19.50
N ARG A 493 14.21 -18.41 -18.78
CA ARG A 493 14.87 -19.72 -18.87
C ARG A 493 14.30 -20.79 -17.96
N ILE A 494 13.41 -20.43 -17.06
CA ILE A 494 12.69 -21.41 -16.22
C ILE A 494 11.61 -22.08 -17.07
N ASP A 495 11.71 -23.39 -17.26
CA ASP A 495 10.75 -24.16 -18.05
C ASP A 495 9.44 -24.37 -17.31
N ARG A 496 9.50 -24.65 -16.00
CA ARG A 496 8.36 -24.99 -15.16
C ARG A 496 7.90 -23.81 -14.29
N LYS A 497 7.34 -22.79 -14.96
CA LYS A 497 6.88 -21.55 -14.30
C LYS A 497 5.75 -21.78 -13.29
N GLU A 498 4.97 -22.84 -13.48
CA GLU A 498 3.91 -23.23 -12.55
C GLU A 498 4.42 -23.53 -11.14
N MET A 499 5.67 -23.94 -10.96
CA MET A 499 6.27 -24.14 -9.64
C MET A 499 6.40 -22.80 -8.87
N LEU A 500 6.82 -21.73 -9.57
CA LEU A 500 6.86 -20.38 -8.98
C LEU A 500 5.46 -19.85 -8.64
N VAL A 501 4.48 -20.11 -9.50
CA VAL A 501 3.09 -19.70 -9.24
C VAL A 501 2.54 -20.42 -8.01
N LEU A 502 2.79 -21.73 -7.87
CA LEU A 502 2.40 -22.49 -6.68
C LEU A 502 3.14 -21.99 -5.43
N ALA A 503 4.45 -21.78 -5.51
CA ALA A 503 5.22 -21.20 -4.41
C ALA A 503 4.66 -19.82 -4.00
N ALA A 504 4.32 -18.98 -4.99
CA ALA A 504 3.68 -17.68 -4.76
C ALA A 504 2.31 -17.78 -4.05
N ILE A 505 1.49 -18.78 -4.40
CA ILE A 505 0.19 -18.99 -3.74
C ILE A 505 0.37 -19.44 -2.29
N PHE A 506 1.38 -20.28 -2.02
CA PHE A 506 1.52 -20.95 -0.73
C PHE A 506 2.48 -20.30 0.26
N HIS A 507 3.37 -19.36 -0.16
CA HIS A 507 4.42 -18.83 0.73
C HIS A 507 3.85 -18.17 2.01
N ASP A 508 2.73 -17.45 1.87
CA ASP A 508 2.05 -16.73 2.94
C ASP A 508 0.67 -17.30 3.32
N ILE A 509 0.28 -18.42 2.74
CA ILE A 509 -1.08 -18.98 2.88
C ILE A 509 -1.47 -19.35 4.32
N ALA A 510 -0.47 -19.60 5.17
CA ALA A 510 -0.67 -19.98 6.56
C ALA A 510 -0.60 -18.81 7.55
N LYS A 511 -0.45 -17.56 7.08
CA LYS A 511 -0.50 -16.37 7.94
C LYS A 511 -1.83 -16.30 8.71
N GLY A 512 -1.76 -15.90 9.96
CA GLY A 512 -2.92 -15.82 10.86
C GLY A 512 -3.35 -17.15 11.53
N ARG A 513 -2.67 -18.27 11.27
CA ARG A 513 -2.97 -19.56 11.94
C ARG A 513 -2.24 -19.78 13.26
N GLY A 514 -1.32 -18.88 13.62
CA GLY A 514 -0.38 -19.09 14.73
C GLY A 514 0.77 -20.04 14.39
N GLY A 515 1.93 -19.86 15.01
CA GLY A 515 3.15 -20.61 14.69
C GLY A 515 3.90 -20.06 13.46
N ASP A 516 4.87 -20.85 12.98
CA ASP A 516 5.65 -20.49 11.81
C ASP A 516 4.85 -20.73 10.52
N HIS A 517 4.42 -19.64 9.87
CA HIS A 517 3.61 -19.69 8.65
C HIS A 517 4.36 -20.33 7.46
N SER A 518 5.70 -20.24 7.44
CA SER A 518 6.51 -20.80 6.36
C SER A 518 6.54 -22.33 6.42
N GLU A 519 6.69 -22.90 7.62
CA GLU A 519 6.66 -24.34 7.81
C GLU A 519 5.25 -24.94 7.65
N LEU A 520 4.22 -24.23 8.14
CA LEU A 520 2.83 -24.62 7.91
C LEU A 520 2.46 -24.56 6.42
N GLY A 521 2.86 -23.48 5.74
CA GLY A 521 2.65 -23.30 4.31
C GLY A 521 3.36 -24.35 3.46
N LYS A 522 4.58 -24.76 3.83
CA LYS A 522 5.32 -25.87 3.20
C LYS A 522 4.53 -27.17 3.24
N GLN A 523 3.98 -27.53 4.41
CA GLN A 523 3.18 -28.76 4.55
C GLN A 523 1.94 -28.73 3.65
N ASP A 524 1.23 -27.59 3.63
CA ASP A 524 0.06 -27.40 2.77
C ASP A 524 0.45 -27.47 1.28
N ALA A 525 1.56 -26.86 0.88
CA ALA A 525 2.05 -26.87 -0.49
C ALA A 525 2.40 -28.27 -0.98
N ILE A 526 3.17 -29.02 -0.21
CA ILE A 526 3.55 -30.40 -0.55
C ILE A 526 2.31 -31.28 -0.70
N LYS A 527 1.39 -31.23 0.28
CA LYS A 527 0.13 -31.97 0.24
C LYS A 527 -0.70 -31.63 -0.99
N PHE A 528 -0.80 -30.35 -1.32
CA PHE A 528 -1.51 -29.88 -2.51
C PHE A 528 -0.86 -30.40 -3.79
N CYS A 529 0.45 -30.20 -3.96
CA CYS A 529 1.20 -30.64 -5.14
C CYS A 529 1.03 -32.14 -5.41
N LEU A 530 1.24 -32.98 -4.40
CA LEU A 530 1.10 -34.44 -4.53
C LEU A 530 -0.35 -34.84 -4.86
N SER A 531 -1.33 -34.20 -4.23
CA SER A 531 -2.76 -34.49 -4.49
C SER A 531 -3.20 -34.07 -5.88
N HIS A 532 -2.48 -33.15 -6.54
CA HIS A 532 -2.73 -32.66 -7.89
C HIS A 532 -1.80 -33.28 -8.95
N GLY A 533 -1.15 -34.38 -8.63
CA GLY A 533 -0.41 -35.21 -9.59
C GLY A 533 0.99 -34.71 -9.95
N LEU A 534 1.58 -33.81 -9.15
CA LEU A 534 2.98 -33.43 -9.32
C LEU A 534 3.89 -34.54 -8.76
N SER A 535 5.11 -34.61 -9.25
CA SER A 535 6.12 -35.52 -8.74
C SER A 535 6.57 -35.13 -7.32
N GLN A 536 7.15 -36.08 -6.58
CA GLN A 536 7.71 -35.84 -5.25
C GLN A 536 8.76 -34.71 -5.30
N ALA A 537 9.65 -34.74 -6.30
CA ALA A 537 10.67 -33.70 -6.48
C ALA A 537 10.09 -32.30 -6.72
N ASP A 538 9.02 -32.19 -7.51
CA ASP A 538 8.32 -30.91 -7.73
C ASP A 538 7.66 -30.41 -6.45
N ALA A 539 7.01 -31.30 -5.70
CA ALA A 539 6.36 -30.97 -4.44
C ALA A 539 7.38 -30.50 -3.39
N GLU A 540 8.54 -31.14 -3.33
CA GLU A 540 9.65 -30.75 -2.47
C GLU A 540 10.24 -29.39 -2.89
N LEU A 541 10.42 -29.12 -4.17
CA LEU A 541 10.87 -27.82 -4.67
C LEU A 541 9.91 -26.71 -4.23
N VAL A 542 8.60 -26.88 -4.47
CA VAL A 542 7.59 -25.89 -4.07
C VAL A 542 7.58 -25.72 -2.54
N GLY A 543 7.58 -26.82 -1.78
CA GLY A 543 7.63 -26.79 -0.33
C GLY A 543 8.88 -26.09 0.22
N TRP A 544 10.04 -26.35 -0.38
CA TRP A 544 11.29 -25.69 -0.02
C TRP A 544 11.25 -24.19 -0.31
N LEU A 545 10.74 -23.80 -1.48
CA LEU A 545 10.56 -22.37 -1.83
C LEU A 545 9.65 -21.66 -0.83
N VAL A 546 8.56 -22.30 -0.40
CA VAL A 546 7.64 -21.75 0.60
C VAL A 546 8.34 -21.61 1.96
N SER A 547 9.07 -22.63 2.44
CA SER A 547 9.76 -22.54 3.74
C SER A 547 10.94 -21.59 3.73
N GLN A 548 11.61 -21.41 2.58
CA GLN A 548 12.83 -20.62 2.46
C GLN A 548 12.65 -19.29 1.69
N HIS A 549 11.40 -18.82 1.48
CA HIS A 549 11.14 -17.62 0.68
C HIS A 549 11.84 -16.36 1.23
N LEU A 550 12.06 -16.27 2.55
CA LEU A 550 12.77 -15.18 3.20
C LEU A 550 14.30 -15.38 3.26
N LEU A 551 14.83 -16.58 2.93
CA LEU A 551 16.23 -16.92 3.13
C LEU A 551 17.17 -15.94 2.41
N MET A 552 16.92 -15.67 1.12
CA MET A 552 17.78 -14.79 0.32
C MET A 552 17.68 -13.32 0.80
N SER A 553 16.49 -12.82 1.05
CA SER A 553 16.29 -11.44 1.50
C SER A 553 16.91 -11.21 2.88
N MET A 554 16.75 -12.15 3.81
CA MET A 554 17.36 -12.11 5.14
C MET A 554 18.89 -12.17 5.08
N THR A 555 19.45 -13.09 4.27
CA THR A 555 20.90 -13.21 4.12
C THR A 555 21.49 -11.93 3.52
N ALA A 556 20.91 -11.42 2.42
CA ALA A 556 21.43 -10.24 1.74
C ALA A 556 21.33 -8.96 2.55
N GLN A 557 20.29 -8.81 3.37
CA GLN A 557 20.02 -7.58 4.14
C GLN A 557 20.56 -7.61 5.57
N LYS A 558 20.70 -8.81 6.19
CA LYS A 558 21.06 -8.94 7.61
C LYS A 558 22.37 -9.66 7.87
N LYS A 559 23.11 -10.07 6.82
CA LYS A 559 24.43 -10.69 6.96
C LYS A 559 25.46 -9.97 6.08
N ASP A 560 26.73 -10.04 6.44
CA ASP A 560 27.81 -9.51 5.60
C ASP A 560 28.07 -10.48 4.43
N ILE A 561 27.48 -10.15 3.26
CA ILE A 561 27.66 -10.95 2.04
C ILE A 561 29.05 -10.77 1.38
N SER A 562 29.91 -9.93 1.92
CA SER A 562 31.33 -9.86 1.53
C SER A 562 32.13 -10.98 2.18
N ASP A 563 31.63 -11.56 3.27
CA ASP A 563 32.25 -12.71 3.95
C ASP A 563 31.97 -14.01 3.14
N PRO A 564 33.03 -14.69 2.65
CA PRO A 564 32.88 -15.95 1.91
C PRO A 564 32.15 -17.04 2.67
N GLU A 565 32.26 -17.07 4.04
CA GLU A 565 31.61 -18.09 4.85
C GLU A 565 30.10 -17.91 4.86
N VAL A 566 29.63 -16.66 4.92
CA VAL A 566 28.21 -16.34 4.81
C VAL A 566 27.63 -16.79 3.48
N VAL A 567 28.37 -16.57 2.38
CA VAL A 567 27.94 -17.00 1.05
C VAL A 567 27.99 -18.52 0.92
N ALA A 568 28.99 -19.20 1.50
CA ALA A 568 29.08 -20.65 1.50
C ALA A 568 27.94 -21.29 2.32
N GLU A 569 27.64 -20.77 3.53
CA GLU A 569 26.48 -21.21 4.33
C GLU A 569 25.15 -21.05 3.56
N PHE A 570 25.01 -19.96 2.83
CA PHE A 570 23.84 -19.75 1.98
C PHE A 570 23.79 -20.72 0.81
N ALA A 571 24.93 -20.98 0.16
CA ALA A 571 25.05 -21.95 -0.93
C ALA A 571 24.69 -23.38 -0.48
N ASP A 572 25.16 -23.82 0.69
CA ASP A 572 24.83 -25.10 1.29
C ASP A 572 23.33 -25.25 1.53
N LYS A 573 22.66 -24.21 2.04
CA LYS A 573 21.21 -24.21 2.26
C LYS A 573 20.42 -24.26 0.95
N VAL A 574 20.93 -23.63 -0.09
CA VAL A 574 20.29 -23.61 -1.44
C VAL A 574 20.55 -24.94 -2.19
N GLY A 575 21.72 -25.52 -2.07
CA GLY A 575 22.09 -26.86 -2.56
C GLY A 575 22.39 -26.92 -4.06
N ASN A 576 21.68 -26.22 -4.94
CA ASN A 576 21.95 -26.27 -6.39
C ASN A 576 21.46 -25.01 -7.15
N VAL A 577 21.96 -24.83 -8.36
CA VAL A 577 21.66 -23.66 -9.22
C VAL A 577 20.17 -23.55 -9.60
N THR A 578 19.46 -24.67 -9.71
CA THR A 578 18.02 -24.65 -10.03
C THR A 578 17.25 -24.02 -8.88
N TYR A 579 17.45 -24.46 -7.66
CA TYR A 579 16.85 -23.90 -6.47
C TYR A 579 17.20 -22.41 -6.29
N LEU A 580 18.48 -22.05 -6.54
CA LEU A 580 18.93 -20.66 -6.53
C LEU A 580 18.16 -19.78 -7.53
N ASN A 581 17.96 -20.26 -8.77
CA ASN A 581 17.22 -19.52 -9.79
C ASN A 581 15.76 -19.27 -9.39
N TYR A 582 15.08 -20.30 -8.89
CA TYR A 582 13.71 -20.18 -8.42
C TYR A 582 13.59 -19.24 -7.20
N LEU A 583 14.49 -19.39 -6.23
CA LEU A 583 14.50 -18.54 -5.03
C LEU A 583 14.76 -17.07 -5.39
N TYR A 584 15.73 -16.78 -6.26
CA TYR A 584 16.02 -15.42 -6.70
C TYR A 584 14.82 -14.76 -7.35
N VAL A 585 14.16 -15.45 -8.28
CA VAL A 585 12.96 -14.93 -8.96
C VAL A 585 11.82 -14.69 -7.97
N LEU A 586 11.58 -15.66 -7.06
CA LEU A 586 10.53 -15.55 -6.04
C LEU A 586 10.81 -14.36 -5.12
N THR A 587 12.03 -14.22 -4.59
CA THR A 587 12.42 -13.14 -3.68
C THR A 587 12.27 -11.75 -4.34
N VAL A 588 12.72 -11.58 -5.58
CA VAL A 588 12.57 -10.29 -6.30
C VAL A 588 11.10 -9.97 -6.55
N ALA A 589 10.28 -10.96 -6.90
CA ALA A 589 8.85 -10.77 -7.12
C ALA A 589 8.13 -10.43 -5.82
N ASP A 590 8.46 -11.12 -4.72
CA ASP A 590 7.89 -10.94 -3.40
C ASP A 590 8.16 -9.54 -2.83
N MET A 591 9.42 -9.10 -2.82
CA MET A 591 9.79 -7.76 -2.35
C MET A 591 9.05 -6.65 -3.12
N ASN A 592 8.97 -6.77 -4.45
CA ASN A 592 8.22 -5.80 -5.27
C ASN A 592 6.71 -5.86 -5.04
N ALA A 593 6.17 -7.03 -4.73
CA ALA A 593 4.75 -7.22 -4.44
C ALA A 593 4.35 -6.74 -3.05
N THR A 594 5.26 -6.77 -2.07
CA THR A 594 5.01 -6.33 -0.69
C THR A 594 4.85 -4.81 -0.65
N ASN A 595 5.81 -4.09 -1.17
CA ASN A 595 5.76 -2.64 -1.33
C ASN A 595 6.74 -2.22 -2.44
N PRO A 596 6.28 -1.60 -3.54
CA PRO A 596 7.17 -1.16 -4.63
C PRO A 596 8.29 -0.21 -4.20
N GLN A 597 8.11 0.53 -3.10
CA GLN A 597 9.14 1.43 -2.55
C GLN A 597 10.25 0.67 -1.82
N LEU A 598 10.01 -0.59 -1.44
CA LEU A 598 11.05 -1.42 -0.81
C LEU A 598 12.08 -1.92 -1.82
N TRP A 599 11.71 -2.05 -3.09
CA TRP A 599 12.65 -2.42 -4.14
C TRP A 599 13.36 -1.17 -4.64
N ASN A 600 14.55 -0.97 -4.16
CA ASN A 600 15.47 0.05 -4.65
C ASN A 600 16.69 -0.63 -5.28
N SER A 601 17.50 0.17 -5.93
CA SER A 601 18.69 -0.29 -6.62
C SER A 601 19.74 -0.88 -5.67
N TRP A 602 19.83 -0.37 -4.44
CA TRP A 602 20.71 -0.94 -3.42
C TRP A 602 20.36 -2.40 -3.11
N ARG A 603 19.07 -2.67 -2.79
CA ARG A 603 18.60 -4.04 -2.57
C ARG A 603 18.77 -4.92 -3.81
N ALA A 604 18.53 -4.38 -5.00
CA ALA A 604 18.78 -5.08 -6.27
C ALA A 604 20.24 -5.49 -6.40
N THR A 605 21.17 -4.64 -6.01
CA THR A 605 22.61 -4.94 -6.04
C THR A 605 23.01 -6.01 -5.03
N LEU A 606 22.52 -5.91 -3.78
CA LEU A 606 22.77 -6.93 -2.76
C LEU A 606 22.27 -8.31 -3.20
N MET A 607 21.04 -8.39 -3.73
CA MET A 607 20.46 -9.63 -4.22
C MET A 607 21.26 -10.19 -5.41
N ARG A 608 21.66 -9.33 -6.36
CA ARG A 608 22.48 -9.71 -7.53
C ARG A 608 23.86 -10.20 -7.10
N GLN A 609 24.48 -9.53 -6.13
CA GLN A 609 25.80 -9.92 -5.61
C GLN A 609 25.72 -11.29 -4.94
N LEU A 610 24.78 -11.49 -4.02
CA LEU A 610 24.59 -12.80 -3.37
C LEU A 610 24.29 -13.90 -4.37
N TYR A 611 23.37 -13.67 -5.33
CA TYR A 611 23.07 -14.63 -6.40
C TYR A 611 24.31 -15.01 -7.21
N THR A 612 25.10 -14.02 -7.63
CA THR A 612 26.24 -14.25 -8.51
C THR A 612 27.35 -15.03 -7.80
N GLN A 613 27.65 -14.68 -6.56
CA GLN A 613 28.65 -15.37 -5.74
C GLN A 613 28.20 -16.80 -5.41
N THR A 614 26.96 -16.98 -4.98
CA THR A 614 26.39 -18.31 -4.71
C THR A 614 26.40 -19.21 -5.96
N ARG A 615 25.98 -18.64 -7.11
CA ARG A 615 25.99 -19.37 -8.37
C ARG A 615 27.39 -19.83 -8.77
N ARG A 616 28.44 -19.04 -8.46
CA ARG A 616 29.82 -19.40 -8.70
C ARG A 616 30.21 -20.60 -7.84
N ILE A 617 29.89 -20.59 -6.55
CA ILE A 617 30.14 -21.72 -5.63
C ILE A 617 29.43 -22.99 -6.12
N LEU A 618 28.13 -22.90 -6.42
CA LEU A 618 27.30 -24.04 -6.83
C LEU A 618 27.66 -24.62 -8.23
N ARG A 619 28.44 -23.89 -9.05
CA ARG A 619 28.92 -24.35 -10.35
C ARG A 619 30.32 -24.89 -10.32
N ALA A 620 31.10 -24.57 -9.30
CA ALA A 620 32.43 -25.08 -9.15
C ALA A 620 32.35 -26.54 -8.68
N ASP A 621 32.45 -27.48 -9.61
CA ASP A 621 32.71 -28.91 -9.37
C ASP A 621 34.09 -29.15 -8.74
N ILE A 622 34.72 -28.19 -8.07
CA ILE A 622 36.11 -28.18 -7.68
C ILE A 622 36.28 -27.89 -6.18
N ASP A 623 36.92 -28.73 -5.55
CA ASP A 623 37.48 -29.07 -4.25
C ASP A 623 37.95 -27.96 -3.31
N ALA A 624 37.59 -26.69 -3.47
CA ALA A 624 37.80 -25.69 -2.42
C ALA A 624 36.82 -24.51 -2.54
N PRO A 625 36.07 -24.16 -1.48
CA PRO A 625 35.44 -22.86 -1.40
C PRO A 625 36.51 -21.78 -1.53
N MET A 626 36.22 -20.69 -2.28
CA MET A 626 37.11 -19.53 -2.31
C MET A 626 37.31 -19.04 -0.88
N ASN A 627 38.53 -19.12 -0.39
CA ASN A 627 38.87 -18.59 0.91
C ASN A 627 39.00 -17.06 0.83
N ARG A 628 39.05 -16.41 2.00
CA ARG A 628 39.19 -14.96 2.13
C ARG A 628 40.34 -14.37 1.31
N GLN A 629 41.50 -15.05 1.30
CA GLN A 629 42.67 -14.60 0.58
C GLN A 629 42.52 -14.68 -0.94
N ASP A 630 41.82 -15.71 -1.45
CA ASP A 630 41.52 -15.83 -2.88
C ASP A 630 40.60 -14.71 -3.36
N MET A 631 39.64 -14.28 -2.52
CA MET A 631 38.76 -13.16 -2.82
C MET A 631 39.50 -11.82 -2.85
N ILE A 632 40.36 -11.58 -1.88
CA ILE A 632 41.23 -10.39 -1.84
C ILE A 632 42.11 -10.35 -3.07
N ALA A 633 42.76 -11.47 -3.42
CA ALA A 633 43.60 -11.59 -4.60
C ALA A 633 42.82 -11.33 -5.90
N SER A 634 41.63 -11.89 -6.01
CA SER A 634 40.70 -11.68 -7.16
C SER A 634 40.27 -10.21 -7.30
N ASN A 635 39.93 -9.54 -6.21
CA ASN A 635 39.50 -8.13 -6.21
C ASN A 635 40.68 -7.22 -6.58
N LYS A 636 41.85 -7.46 -6.00
CA LYS A 636 43.07 -6.75 -6.36
C LYS A 636 43.45 -6.96 -7.85
N GLN A 637 43.33 -8.18 -8.37
CA GLN A 637 43.60 -8.45 -9.77
C GLN A 637 42.62 -7.76 -10.71
N SER A 638 41.34 -7.83 -10.40
CA SER A 638 40.28 -7.13 -11.16
C SER A 638 40.46 -5.61 -11.16
N ALA A 639 40.89 -5.05 -10.05
CA ALA A 639 41.23 -3.61 -9.95
C ALA A 639 42.47 -3.27 -10.79
N ARG A 640 43.52 -4.14 -10.80
CA ARG A 640 44.67 -3.99 -11.71
C ARG A 640 44.25 -3.99 -13.17
N ASP A 641 43.38 -4.90 -13.56
CA ASP A 641 42.90 -5.01 -14.94
C ASP A 641 42.15 -3.75 -15.38
N LEU A 642 41.39 -3.11 -14.46
CA LEU A 642 40.73 -1.83 -14.68
C LEU A 642 41.69 -0.63 -14.75
N LEU A 643 42.87 -0.76 -14.15
CA LEU A 643 43.96 0.23 -14.17
C LEU A 643 44.94 -0.03 -15.33
N ALA A 644 44.73 -1.07 -16.14
CA ALA A 644 45.63 -1.42 -17.22
C ALA A 644 45.79 -0.27 -18.25
N GLY A 645 47.00 0.28 -18.34
CA GLY A 645 47.33 1.45 -19.17
C GLY A 645 47.49 2.77 -18.37
N ASP A 646 47.31 2.75 -17.05
CA ASP A 646 47.54 3.89 -16.19
C ASP A 646 49.01 3.97 -15.75
N ASN A 647 49.69 5.10 -15.99
CA ASN A 647 51.12 5.26 -15.69
C ASN A 647 51.42 5.29 -14.17
N GLY A 648 50.43 5.23 -13.32
CA GLY A 648 50.51 5.30 -11.83
C GLY A 648 50.43 3.95 -11.11
N LEU A 649 50.34 2.82 -11.80
CA LEU A 649 50.01 1.52 -11.21
C LEU A 649 50.96 1.13 -10.05
N ALA A 650 52.30 1.31 -10.21
CA ALA A 650 53.25 0.98 -9.16
C ALA A 650 53.09 1.81 -7.86
N ALA A 651 52.70 3.09 -8.00
CA ALA A 651 52.43 3.95 -6.85
C ALA A 651 51.10 3.56 -6.16
N ILE A 652 50.11 3.16 -6.93
CA ILE A 652 48.82 2.64 -6.40
C ILE A 652 49.04 1.32 -5.66
N GLU A 653 49.88 0.41 -6.19
CA GLU A 653 50.23 -0.85 -5.50
C GLU A 653 50.95 -0.61 -4.16
N SER A 654 51.85 0.38 -4.11
CA SER A 654 52.48 0.79 -2.85
C SER A 654 51.45 1.39 -1.84
N LEU A 655 50.46 2.09 -2.32
CA LEU A 655 49.33 2.54 -1.49
C LEU A 655 48.56 1.33 -0.94
N TRP A 656 48.28 0.32 -1.75
CA TRP A 656 47.50 -0.86 -1.35
C TRP A 656 48.17 -1.69 -0.21
N ASP A 657 49.49 -1.66 -0.08
CA ASP A 657 50.20 -2.31 1.02
C ASP A 657 49.84 -1.71 2.40
N GLY A 658 49.34 -0.48 2.41
CA GLY A 658 48.94 0.24 3.62
C GLY A 658 47.45 0.20 3.94
N LEU A 659 46.56 -0.34 3.02
CA LEU A 659 45.10 -0.25 3.22
C LEU A 659 44.48 -1.41 4.02
N GLY A 660 45.23 -2.49 4.26
CA GLY A 660 44.74 -3.65 5.01
C GLY A 660 43.87 -4.62 4.19
N GLU A 661 43.76 -5.87 4.66
CA GLU A 661 43.03 -6.94 3.96
C GLU A 661 41.51 -6.72 3.94
N GLU A 662 40.93 -6.17 5.03
CA GLU A 662 39.50 -5.89 5.16
C GLU A 662 38.99 -4.95 4.06
N TYR A 663 39.78 -3.96 3.68
CA TYR A 663 39.45 -3.03 2.59
C TYR A 663 39.21 -3.77 1.27
N PHE A 664 40.13 -4.65 0.87
CA PHE A 664 40.03 -5.40 -0.38
C PHE A 664 38.99 -6.53 -0.34
N LEU A 665 38.58 -6.97 0.83
CA LEU A 665 37.50 -7.93 1.01
C LEU A 665 36.14 -7.27 0.81
N ARG A 666 35.97 -6.05 1.31
CA ARG A 666 34.67 -5.36 1.39
C ARG A 666 34.40 -4.43 0.21
N GLU A 667 35.46 -3.88 -0.43
CA GLU A 667 35.29 -2.97 -1.55
C GLU A 667 35.29 -3.71 -2.89
N VAL A 668 34.42 -3.27 -3.83
CA VAL A 668 34.40 -3.81 -5.18
C VAL A 668 35.53 -3.23 -6.05
N PRO A 669 36.01 -3.93 -7.07
CA PRO A 669 37.18 -3.48 -7.88
C PRO A 669 37.06 -2.06 -8.44
N SER A 670 35.86 -1.63 -8.84
CA SER A 670 35.59 -0.26 -9.33
C SER A 670 35.76 0.80 -8.26
N ASP A 671 35.43 0.48 -7.00
CA ASP A 671 35.55 1.38 -5.85
C ASP A 671 37.01 1.47 -5.44
N ILE A 672 37.71 0.33 -5.41
CA ILE A 672 39.16 0.29 -5.16
C ILE A 672 39.91 1.22 -6.13
N VAL A 673 39.58 1.18 -7.41
CA VAL A 673 40.21 2.06 -8.43
C VAL A 673 39.84 3.54 -8.16
N TRP A 674 38.60 3.84 -7.89
CA TRP A 674 38.15 5.20 -7.65
C TRP A 674 38.79 5.80 -6.40
N HIS A 675 38.78 5.08 -5.28
CA HIS A 675 39.43 5.48 -4.03
C HIS A 675 40.93 5.67 -4.21
N SER A 676 41.61 4.70 -4.84
CA SER A 676 43.06 4.75 -5.04
C SER A 676 43.49 5.98 -5.83
N LYS A 677 42.79 6.31 -6.92
CA LYS A 677 43.08 7.50 -7.75
C LYS A 677 42.85 8.81 -6.95
N ALA A 678 41.81 8.87 -6.16
CA ALA A 678 41.48 10.04 -5.36
C ALA A 678 42.49 10.24 -4.22
N ILE A 679 42.88 9.17 -3.51
CA ILE A 679 43.89 9.22 -2.46
C ILE A 679 45.23 9.69 -3.03
N MET A 680 45.67 9.11 -4.16
CA MET A 680 46.91 9.51 -4.80
C MET A 680 46.94 11.01 -5.20
N ALA A 681 45.86 11.49 -5.80
CA ALA A 681 45.75 12.90 -6.15
C ALA A 681 45.74 13.83 -4.92
N HIS A 682 45.09 13.38 -3.85
CA HIS A 682 45.07 14.09 -2.60
C HIS A 682 46.44 14.18 -1.92
N ASP A 683 47.15 13.03 -1.84
CA ASP A 683 48.48 12.96 -1.24
C ASP A 683 49.49 13.81 -2.00
N GLU A 684 49.39 13.90 -3.32
CA GLU A 684 50.22 14.81 -4.12
C GLU A 684 49.90 16.29 -3.83
N ALA A 685 48.63 16.63 -3.71
CA ALA A 685 48.23 18.01 -3.34
C ALA A 685 48.68 18.38 -1.93
N GLN A 686 48.62 17.45 -0.95
CA GLN A 686 49.09 17.68 0.41
C GLN A 686 50.61 17.90 0.48
N LYS A 687 51.41 17.26 -0.35
CA LYS A 687 52.90 17.48 -0.38
C LYS A 687 53.25 18.88 -0.83
N GLN A 688 52.37 19.61 -1.50
CA GLN A 688 52.61 21.01 -1.96
C GLN A 688 52.19 22.05 -0.91
N ARG A 689 51.58 21.64 0.22
CA ARG A 689 51.19 22.55 1.33
C ARG A 689 52.34 22.82 2.29
N THR A 690 52.26 23.89 3.05
CA THR A 690 53.26 24.27 4.07
C THR A 690 53.07 23.44 5.34
N GLU A 691 54.13 23.01 6.01
CA GLU A 691 54.15 22.16 7.22
C GLU A 691 53.33 22.73 8.43
N SER A 692 52.82 23.95 8.32
CA SER A 692 52.02 24.59 9.38
C SER A 692 50.49 24.43 9.21
N GLU A 693 50.04 23.84 8.10
CA GLU A 693 48.61 23.62 7.85
C GLU A 693 48.20 22.19 8.25
N GLN A 694 47.08 22.06 8.98
CA GLN A 694 46.55 20.74 9.32
C GLN A 694 46.16 19.98 8.04
N PRO A 695 46.37 18.65 7.98
CA PRO A 695 45.96 17.82 6.86
C PRO A 695 44.45 17.96 6.62
N GLU A 696 44.08 18.31 5.39
CA GLU A 696 42.67 18.42 5.01
C GLU A 696 42.07 17.05 4.74
N PRO A 697 40.86 16.69 5.22
CA PRO A 697 40.22 15.42 4.89
C PRO A 697 39.85 15.36 3.40
N LEU A 698 40.07 14.21 2.75
CA LEU A 698 39.55 13.93 1.41
C LEU A 698 38.12 13.45 1.53
N ILE A 699 37.18 14.17 0.89
CA ILE A 699 35.78 13.79 0.79
C ILE A 699 35.37 13.89 -0.67
N ILE A 700 35.00 12.76 -1.24
CA ILE A 700 34.57 12.69 -2.64
C ILE A 700 33.22 12.01 -2.76
N LEU A 701 32.42 12.47 -3.72
CA LEU A 701 31.10 11.95 -4.02
C LEU A 701 31.06 11.44 -5.45
N ARG A 702 30.27 10.43 -5.68
CA ARG A 702 29.87 10.02 -7.02
C ARG A 702 28.43 9.51 -7.04
N GLU A 703 27.76 9.68 -8.16
CA GLU A 703 26.50 9.00 -8.41
C GLU A 703 26.76 7.50 -8.53
N HIS A 704 25.94 6.70 -7.90
CA HIS A 704 26.06 5.24 -7.98
C HIS A 704 25.43 4.75 -9.28
N ARG A 705 26.16 4.85 -10.41
CA ARG A 705 25.66 4.65 -11.78
C ARG A 705 25.19 3.23 -12.13
N GLU A 706 25.53 2.22 -11.35
CA GLU A 706 25.05 0.85 -11.58
C GLU A 706 23.61 0.63 -11.12
N LEU A 707 23.04 1.64 -10.51
CA LEU A 707 21.77 1.59 -9.86
C LEU A 707 20.84 2.58 -10.56
N ALA A 708 19.74 2.12 -11.13
CA ALA A 708 18.71 2.95 -11.79
C ALA A 708 18.00 3.94 -10.84
N LEU A 709 18.54 4.23 -9.65
CA LEU A 709 18.05 5.16 -8.63
C LEU A 709 19.21 5.89 -7.98
N ASP A 710 19.18 7.07 -7.92
CA ASP A 710 19.37 8.26 -7.11
C ASP A 710 20.22 8.16 -5.80
N ALA A 711 21.01 7.08 -5.57
CA ALA A 711 21.93 6.97 -4.46
C ALA A 711 23.28 7.64 -4.75
N VAL A 712 23.82 8.35 -3.78
CA VAL A 712 25.15 8.95 -3.83
C VAL A 712 26.08 8.14 -2.95
N GLN A 713 27.24 7.77 -3.48
CA GLN A 713 28.32 7.19 -2.71
C GLN A 713 29.27 8.29 -2.26
N VAL A 714 29.52 8.34 -0.94
CA VAL A 714 30.49 9.25 -0.32
C VAL A 714 31.67 8.42 0.16
N PHE A 715 32.87 8.83 -0.22
CA PHE A 715 34.09 8.28 0.30
C PHE A 715 34.85 9.34 1.10
N ILE A 716 35.29 8.96 2.30
CA ILE A 716 36.01 9.82 3.25
C ILE A 716 37.35 9.14 3.53
N TYR A 717 38.43 9.90 3.35
CA TYR A 717 39.77 9.51 3.74
C TYR A 717 40.35 10.63 4.65
N THR A 718 40.53 10.29 5.92
CA THR A 718 40.99 11.23 6.94
C THR A 718 41.77 10.52 8.04
N HIS A 719 42.47 11.25 8.91
CA HIS A 719 43.02 10.68 10.14
C HIS A 719 41.92 10.06 10.99
N ASP A 720 42.18 8.88 11.52
CA ASP A 720 41.22 8.18 12.36
C ASP A 720 41.00 8.92 13.66
N GLN A 721 39.72 9.06 14.07
CA GLN A 721 39.28 9.73 15.27
C GLN A 721 38.13 8.93 15.88
N SER A 722 38.13 8.73 17.18
CA SER A 722 37.11 7.92 17.88
C SER A 722 35.67 8.44 17.75
N ASN A 723 35.47 9.69 17.31
CA ASN A 723 34.18 10.31 17.12
C ASN A 723 33.69 10.32 15.65
N LEU A 724 34.48 9.80 14.70
CA LEU A 724 34.26 9.96 13.26
C LEU A 724 32.88 9.46 12.82
N PHE A 725 32.49 8.26 13.23
CA PHE A 725 31.17 7.70 12.93
C PHE A 725 30.03 8.56 13.50
N ALA A 726 30.10 8.95 14.77
CA ALA A 726 29.06 9.75 15.43
C ALA A 726 28.86 11.11 14.77
N VAL A 727 29.94 11.78 14.40
CA VAL A 727 29.95 13.09 13.75
C VAL A 727 29.37 13.00 12.34
N THR A 728 29.82 12.00 11.57
CA THR A 728 29.34 11.76 10.20
C THR A 728 27.84 11.48 10.18
N MET A 729 27.33 10.59 11.05
CA MET A 729 25.89 10.28 11.16
C MET A 729 25.08 11.53 11.55
N THR A 730 25.62 12.40 12.40
CA THR A 730 24.94 13.64 12.80
C THR A 730 24.84 14.62 11.64
N VAL A 731 25.88 14.75 10.81
CA VAL A 731 25.83 15.61 9.60
C VAL A 731 24.83 15.07 8.60
N PHE A 732 24.81 13.75 8.34
CA PHE A 732 23.86 13.14 7.42
C PHE A 732 22.41 13.37 7.89
N ASP A 733 22.14 13.20 9.19
CA ASP A 733 20.82 13.50 9.72
C ASP A 733 20.44 14.97 9.57
N GLN A 734 21.33 15.91 9.89
CA GLN A 734 21.09 17.35 9.75
C GLN A 734 20.76 17.77 8.31
N MET A 735 21.26 17.02 7.32
CA MET A 735 21.01 17.26 5.90
C MET A 735 19.85 16.45 5.30
N ASP A 736 19.05 15.75 6.11
CA ASP A 736 17.95 14.89 5.68
C ASP A 736 18.39 13.72 4.77
N LEU A 737 19.55 13.14 5.05
CA LEU A 737 20.09 12.02 4.31
C LEU A 737 19.89 10.70 5.08
N ASP A 738 19.39 9.68 4.38
CA ASP A 738 19.28 8.33 4.90
C ASP A 738 20.51 7.51 4.50
N VAL A 739 21.13 6.85 5.47
CA VAL A 739 22.26 5.95 5.25
C VAL A 739 21.73 4.55 4.95
N LEU A 740 22.14 3.98 3.83
CA LEU A 740 21.78 2.60 3.43
C LEU A 740 22.88 1.59 3.78
N ASP A 741 24.13 2.00 3.64
CA ASP A 741 25.32 1.20 3.91
C ASP A 741 26.42 2.10 4.44
N ALA A 742 27.20 1.59 5.38
CA ALA A 742 28.35 2.27 5.91
C ALA A 742 29.48 1.25 6.11
N ARG A 743 30.60 1.48 5.45
CA ARG A 743 31.83 0.71 5.61
C ARG A 743 32.87 1.62 6.26
N VAL A 744 33.23 1.31 7.45
CA VAL A 744 34.19 2.07 8.27
C VAL A 744 35.42 1.21 8.41
N ILE A 745 36.54 1.62 7.82
CA ILE A 745 37.76 0.82 7.76
C ILE A 745 38.92 1.67 8.23
N THR A 746 39.64 1.22 9.22
CA THR A 746 40.89 1.86 9.66
C THR A 746 42.09 1.21 9.00
N ALA A 747 42.84 1.97 8.22
CA ALA A 747 44.07 1.52 7.57
C ALA A 747 45.25 1.45 8.56
N SER A 748 46.27 0.69 8.20
CA SER A 748 47.46 0.45 9.02
C SER A 748 48.29 1.70 9.35
N ARG A 749 47.91 2.90 8.94
CA ARG A 749 48.59 4.18 9.13
C ARG A 749 47.75 5.23 9.88
N ASP A 750 46.83 4.83 10.71
CA ASP A 750 45.90 5.70 11.46
C ASP A 750 45.01 6.58 10.54
N PHE A 751 44.63 6.07 9.36
CA PHE A 751 43.69 6.71 8.47
C PHE A 751 42.40 5.90 8.39
N ALA A 752 41.27 6.59 8.48
CA ALA A 752 39.96 6.04 8.22
C ALA A 752 39.64 6.11 6.70
N LEU A 753 39.09 5.02 6.18
CA LEU A 753 38.59 4.89 4.81
C LEU A 753 37.11 4.53 4.90
N ASP A 754 36.28 5.54 4.97
CA ASP A 754 34.85 5.34 5.17
C ASP A 754 34.10 5.50 3.85
N SER A 755 33.28 4.52 3.54
CA SER A 755 32.39 4.55 2.37
C SER A 755 30.95 4.51 2.83
N TYR A 756 30.13 5.46 2.39
CA TYR A 756 28.72 5.55 2.72
C TYR A 756 27.88 5.56 1.45
N VAL A 757 26.74 4.88 1.47
CA VAL A 757 25.70 4.96 0.44
C VAL A 757 24.51 5.72 1.02
N LEU A 758 24.19 6.86 0.43
CA LEU A 758 23.19 7.81 0.93
C LEU A 758 22.05 7.97 -0.05
N LEU A 759 20.85 8.16 0.50
CA LEU A 759 19.64 8.63 -0.20
C LEU A 759 19.12 9.90 0.44
N ASP A 760 18.50 10.77 -0.36
CA ASP A 760 17.66 11.83 0.18
C ASP A 760 16.39 11.21 0.77
N ARG A 761 15.94 11.68 1.94
CA ARG A 761 14.71 11.22 2.61
C ARG A 761 13.45 11.30 1.76
N HIS A 762 13.43 12.16 0.78
CA HIS A 762 12.34 12.28 -0.18
C HIS A 762 12.47 11.31 -1.38
N GLY A 763 13.50 10.45 -1.38
CA GLY A 763 13.77 9.49 -2.46
C GLY A 763 14.18 10.15 -3.77
N THR A 764 14.68 11.38 -3.71
CA THR A 764 15.22 12.12 -4.85
C THR A 764 16.75 12.06 -4.85
N LEU A 765 17.36 12.14 -6.02
CA LEU A 765 18.81 12.24 -6.16
C LEU A 765 19.35 13.46 -5.41
N LEU A 766 20.48 13.27 -4.75
CA LEU A 766 21.37 14.36 -4.36
C LEU A 766 22.04 14.91 -5.67
N THR A 767 21.22 15.30 -6.65
CA THR A 767 21.67 15.80 -7.96
C THR A 767 22.04 17.27 -7.93
N ASP A 768 21.63 17.96 -6.87
CA ASP A 768 21.95 19.38 -6.72
C ASP A 768 23.42 19.53 -6.30
N THR A 769 24.20 20.11 -7.21
CA THR A 769 25.63 20.38 -7.01
C THR A 769 25.87 21.29 -5.79
N GLU A 770 24.93 22.20 -5.46
CA GLU A 770 25.03 23.05 -4.28
C GLU A 770 24.90 22.22 -3.00
N ARG A 771 23.94 21.28 -2.94
CA ARG A 771 23.79 20.38 -1.78
C ARG A 771 24.97 19.41 -1.63
N GLN A 772 25.52 18.91 -2.73
CA GLN A 772 26.74 18.09 -2.68
C GLN A 772 27.92 18.87 -2.13
N THR A 773 28.09 20.10 -2.57
CA THR A 773 29.14 21.00 -2.08
C THR A 773 28.94 21.31 -0.61
N GLU A 774 27.72 21.62 -0.19
CA GLU A 774 27.36 21.84 1.23
C GLU A 774 27.70 20.62 2.10
N LEU A 775 27.40 19.41 1.61
CA LEU A 775 27.72 18.17 2.35
C LEU A 775 29.24 18.04 2.56
N VAL A 776 30.02 18.25 1.52
CA VAL A 776 31.49 18.18 1.60
C VAL A 776 32.03 19.23 2.60
N GLU A 777 31.56 20.46 2.50
CA GLU A 777 32.00 21.55 3.37
C GLU A 777 31.64 21.30 4.84
N ARG A 778 30.42 20.83 5.10
CA ARG A 778 30.00 20.48 6.48
C ARG A 778 30.84 19.34 7.08
N LEU A 779 31.06 18.27 6.31
CA LEU A 779 31.91 17.16 6.75
C LEU A 779 33.33 17.65 7.02
N LYS A 780 33.92 18.43 6.14
CA LYS A 780 35.26 19.03 6.35
C LYS A 780 35.30 19.87 7.62
N GLN A 781 34.31 20.69 7.84
CA GLN A 781 34.23 21.57 9.02
C GLN A 781 34.17 20.76 10.33
N VAL A 782 33.35 19.71 10.38
CA VAL A 782 33.22 18.92 11.63
C VAL A 782 34.44 18.06 11.90
N PHE A 783 35.14 17.55 10.88
CA PHE A 783 36.37 16.76 11.07
C PHE A 783 37.56 17.60 11.52
N THR A 784 37.50 18.90 11.27
CA THR A 784 38.53 19.84 11.76
C THR A 784 38.14 20.56 13.05
N SER A 785 36.93 20.37 13.56
CA SER A 785 36.40 20.99 14.78
C SER A 785 36.51 20.07 15.98
N PRO A 786 36.92 20.57 17.16
CA PRO A 786 36.90 19.77 18.38
C PRO A 786 35.50 19.58 19.00
N THR A 787 34.48 20.23 18.47
CA THR A 787 33.11 20.21 19.01
C THR A 787 32.21 19.25 18.22
N LEU A 788 31.53 18.34 18.95
CA LEU A 788 30.53 17.47 18.37
C LEU A 788 29.30 18.30 17.91
N PRO A 789 28.79 18.08 16.71
CA PRO A 789 27.56 18.74 16.28
C PRO A 789 26.37 18.25 17.11
N GLU A 790 25.42 19.14 17.39
CA GLU A 790 24.19 18.77 18.11
C GLU A 790 23.28 17.92 17.23
N VAL A 791 22.71 16.85 17.82
CA VAL A 791 21.70 16.02 17.16
C VAL A 791 20.41 16.81 17.02
N ALA A 792 19.88 16.91 15.82
CA ALA A 792 18.67 17.66 15.53
C ALA A 792 17.45 17.07 16.27
N GLN A 793 16.76 17.90 17.07
CA GLN A 793 15.49 17.50 17.67
C GLN A 793 14.38 17.61 16.64
N ARG A 794 13.99 16.49 16.06
CA ARG A 794 12.91 16.41 15.06
C ARG A 794 11.65 15.79 15.65
N ARG A 795 10.50 16.24 15.16
CA ARG A 795 9.23 15.62 15.55
C ARG A 795 9.09 14.25 14.89
N MET A 796 8.68 13.27 15.69
CA MET A 796 8.31 11.93 15.20
C MET A 796 7.25 12.03 14.07
N PRO A 797 7.44 11.38 12.93
CA PRO A 797 6.42 11.28 11.89
C PRO A 797 5.09 10.77 12.48
N ARG A 798 3.97 11.33 11.99
CA ARG A 798 2.65 11.01 12.53
C ARG A 798 2.36 9.50 12.53
N GLN A 799 2.68 8.80 11.43
CA GLN A 799 2.44 7.36 11.30
C GLN A 799 3.21 6.54 12.34
N LEU A 800 4.46 6.87 12.59
CA LEU A 800 5.34 6.13 13.52
C LEU A 800 4.92 6.25 14.99
N LYS A 801 4.20 7.33 15.38
CA LYS A 801 3.73 7.52 16.76
C LYS A 801 2.79 6.42 17.28
N HIS A 802 2.17 5.66 16.38
CA HIS A 802 1.17 4.63 16.71
C HIS A 802 1.76 3.23 16.79
N PHE A 803 3.04 3.10 16.45
CA PHE A 803 3.76 1.84 16.54
C PHE A 803 4.64 1.83 17.78
N HIS A 804 4.65 0.71 18.46
CA HIS A 804 5.52 0.46 19.61
C HIS A 804 6.43 -0.71 19.28
N VAL A 805 7.68 -0.41 18.95
CA VAL A 805 8.74 -1.39 18.71
C VAL A 805 9.71 -1.29 19.86
N PRO A 806 9.72 -2.23 20.81
CA PRO A 806 10.68 -2.20 21.91
C PRO A 806 12.09 -2.40 21.37
N THR A 807 13.00 -1.58 21.82
CA THR A 807 14.42 -1.69 21.44
C THR A 807 15.00 -3.01 21.95
N LYS A 808 15.57 -3.80 21.02
CA LYS A 808 16.27 -5.04 21.32
C LYS A 808 17.68 -4.95 20.78
N VAL A 809 18.65 -5.36 21.60
CA VAL A 809 20.06 -5.43 21.22
C VAL A 809 20.56 -6.83 21.52
N SER A 810 21.18 -7.46 20.53
CA SER A 810 21.81 -8.77 20.67
C SER A 810 23.24 -8.73 20.15
N PHE A 811 24.11 -9.53 20.75
CA PHE A 811 25.52 -9.61 20.38
C PHE A 811 25.89 -11.05 20.05
N SER A 812 26.78 -11.21 19.06
CA SER A 812 27.48 -12.46 18.80
C SER A 812 28.93 -12.14 18.52
N PHE A 813 29.85 -13.02 18.94
CA PHE A 813 31.28 -12.83 18.75
C PHE A 813 31.77 -13.59 17.53
N ASN A 814 32.53 -12.92 16.67
CA ASN A 814 33.24 -13.57 15.56
C ASN A 814 34.71 -13.74 15.92
N PRO A 815 35.16 -14.99 16.18
CA PRO A 815 36.56 -15.25 16.57
C PRO A 815 37.60 -14.95 15.47
N GLN A 816 37.17 -14.96 14.21
CA GLN A 816 38.09 -14.78 13.07
C GLN A 816 38.45 -13.31 12.87
N SER A 817 37.46 -12.40 13.01
CA SER A 817 37.68 -10.95 12.91
C SER A 817 37.96 -10.32 14.28
N ASN A 818 37.88 -11.05 15.39
CA ASN A 818 37.97 -10.56 16.74
C ASN A 818 36.97 -9.41 17.10
N GLN A 819 35.81 -9.41 16.42
CA GLN A 819 34.79 -8.36 16.49
C GLN A 819 33.49 -8.93 17.07
N HIS A 820 32.69 -8.08 17.72
CA HIS A 820 31.33 -8.38 18.06
C HIS A 820 30.38 -7.91 16.96
N MET A 821 29.52 -8.79 16.51
CA MET A 821 28.36 -8.43 15.68
C MET A 821 27.21 -8.05 16.62
N MET A 822 26.78 -6.79 16.55
CA MET A 822 25.62 -6.26 17.25
C MET A 822 24.45 -6.14 16.27
N ILE A 823 23.28 -6.65 16.64
CA ILE A 823 22.02 -6.44 15.94
C ILE A 823 21.14 -5.56 16.82
N LEU A 824 20.72 -4.42 16.28
CA LEU A 824 19.80 -3.47 16.88
C LEU A 824 18.44 -3.53 16.18
N GLU A 825 17.39 -3.89 16.90
CA GLU A 825 16.02 -3.76 16.45
C GLU A 825 15.33 -2.66 17.27
N THR A 826 14.75 -1.65 16.59
CA THR A 826 14.07 -0.55 17.27
C THR A 826 13.05 0.13 16.36
N LEU A 827 12.30 1.11 16.88
CA LEU A 827 11.44 1.96 16.05
C LEU A 827 12.31 2.84 15.15
N ASP A 828 11.96 2.96 13.87
CA ASP A 828 12.63 3.87 12.93
C ASP A 828 12.28 5.33 13.27
N GLN A 829 13.12 5.95 14.08
CA GLN A 829 12.89 7.30 14.59
C GLN A 829 13.91 8.30 14.01
N PRO A 830 13.55 9.59 13.93
CA PRO A 830 14.46 10.62 13.47
C PRO A 830 15.77 10.63 14.26
N ALA A 831 16.88 10.83 13.57
CA ALA A 831 18.23 10.87 14.14
C ALA A 831 18.69 9.56 14.83
N LEU A 832 18.12 8.40 14.44
CA LEU A 832 18.43 7.10 15.05
C LEU A 832 19.94 6.83 15.07
N LEU A 833 20.60 6.87 13.91
CA LEU A 833 22.02 6.57 13.77
C LEU A 833 22.91 7.61 14.48
N ALA A 834 22.50 8.86 14.49
CA ALA A 834 23.23 9.89 15.23
C ALA A 834 23.20 9.62 16.74
N ARG A 835 22.06 9.20 17.29
CA ARG A 835 21.92 8.80 18.71
C ARG A 835 22.72 7.54 19.03
N VAL A 836 22.66 6.54 18.14
CA VAL A 836 23.49 5.32 18.27
C VAL A 836 24.97 5.68 18.28
N GLY A 837 25.42 6.54 17.36
CA GLY A 837 26.80 7.03 17.31
C GLY A 837 27.24 7.75 18.59
N GLN A 838 26.37 8.57 19.19
CA GLN A 838 26.65 9.21 20.46
C GLN A 838 26.82 8.21 21.63
N VAL A 839 25.98 7.16 21.65
CA VAL A 839 26.11 6.08 22.66
C VAL A 839 27.43 5.33 22.46
N PHE A 840 27.79 5.02 21.21
CA PHE A 840 29.07 4.37 20.90
C PHE A 840 30.24 5.20 21.36
N LEU A 841 30.24 6.50 21.06
CA LEU A 841 31.29 7.40 21.54
C LEU A 841 31.39 7.46 23.08
N ALA A 842 30.26 7.56 23.79
CA ALA A 842 30.22 7.61 25.24
C ALA A 842 30.71 6.33 25.92
N HIS A 843 30.74 5.20 25.21
CA HIS A 843 31.18 3.89 25.72
C HIS A 843 32.49 3.40 25.10
N ASP A 844 33.21 4.28 24.38
CA ASP A 844 34.48 3.96 23.69
C ASP A 844 34.33 2.74 22.76
N ILE A 845 33.31 2.76 21.90
CA ILE A 845 33.00 1.73 20.91
C ILE A 845 33.51 2.19 19.54
N GLU A 846 34.29 1.36 18.92
CA GLU A 846 34.74 1.52 17.51
C GLU A 846 33.86 0.70 16.58
N VAL A 847 33.44 1.32 15.48
CA VAL A 847 32.58 0.71 14.47
C VAL A 847 33.41 0.38 13.24
N HIS A 848 33.35 -0.85 12.76
CA HIS A 848 34.09 -1.32 11.56
C HIS A 848 33.19 -1.51 10.35
N PHE A 849 31.92 -1.78 10.60
CA PHE A 849 30.93 -1.97 9.56
C PHE A 849 29.53 -1.71 10.11
N ALA A 850 28.68 -1.09 9.33
CA ALA A 850 27.27 -0.99 9.65
C ALA A 850 26.43 -1.25 8.42
N ARG A 851 25.39 -2.04 8.58
CA ARG A 851 24.33 -2.22 7.58
C ARG A 851 23.03 -1.76 8.16
N ILE A 852 22.42 -0.79 7.48
CA ILE A 852 21.23 -0.10 7.92
C ILE A 852 20.04 -0.63 7.11
N THR A 853 19.01 -1.09 7.81
CA THR A 853 17.84 -1.67 7.16
C THR A 853 16.58 -1.19 7.83
N THR A 854 15.79 -0.39 7.12
CA THR A 854 14.45 0.01 7.57
C THR A 854 13.38 -0.86 6.91
N LEU A 855 12.51 -1.44 7.74
CA LEU A 855 11.39 -2.30 7.37
C LEU A 855 10.09 -1.73 7.93
N GLY A 856 9.45 -0.82 7.18
CA GLY A 856 8.24 -0.13 7.63
C GLY A 856 8.52 0.80 8.81
N GLU A 857 7.94 0.48 9.98
CA GLU A 857 8.15 1.22 11.23
C GLU A 857 9.39 0.78 12.01
N ARG A 858 10.08 -0.28 11.56
CA ARG A 858 11.17 -0.93 12.30
C ARG A 858 12.51 -0.69 11.61
N ALA A 859 13.49 -0.24 12.38
CA ALA A 859 14.90 -0.27 12.01
C ALA A 859 15.53 -1.57 12.54
N GLU A 860 16.26 -2.29 11.68
CA GLU A 860 17.01 -3.49 12.00
C GLU A 860 18.43 -3.33 11.49
N ASP A 861 19.30 -2.80 12.35
CA ASP A 861 20.65 -2.41 11.99
C ASP A 861 21.66 -3.40 12.54
N MET A 862 22.68 -3.71 11.73
CA MET A 862 23.78 -4.58 12.12
C MET A 862 25.07 -3.78 12.16
N PHE A 863 25.83 -3.95 13.23
CA PHE A 863 27.13 -3.31 13.42
C PHE A 863 28.19 -4.36 13.78
N PHE A 864 29.39 -4.23 13.22
CA PHE A 864 30.59 -4.90 13.73
C PHE A 864 31.36 -3.90 14.60
N ILE A 865 31.54 -4.25 15.86
CA ILE A 865 32.08 -3.34 16.87
C ILE A 865 33.20 -3.97 17.69
N THR A 866 34.14 -3.12 18.16
CA THR A 866 35.16 -3.45 19.16
C THR A 866 35.19 -2.36 20.26
N GLY A 867 36.00 -2.58 21.25
CA GLY A 867 36.42 -1.51 22.15
C GLY A 867 37.68 -0.80 21.63
N HIS A 868 38.14 0.17 22.39
CA HIS A 868 39.36 0.94 22.07
C HIS A 868 40.56 0.04 21.73
N GLU A 869 41.32 0.40 20.69
CA GLU A 869 42.45 -0.35 20.16
C GLU A 869 42.03 -1.74 19.60
N ASP A 870 40.89 -1.86 18.90
CA ASP A 870 40.40 -3.11 18.31
C ASP A 870 40.28 -4.29 19.30
N LYS A 871 40.15 -4.02 20.60
CA LYS A 871 40.00 -5.07 21.60
C LYS A 871 38.57 -5.54 21.72
N PRO A 872 38.32 -6.86 21.85
CA PRO A 872 36.99 -7.37 22.07
C PRO A 872 36.40 -6.85 23.39
N LEU A 873 35.09 -6.61 23.41
CA LEU A 873 34.36 -6.13 24.57
C LEU A 873 34.09 -7.27 25.55
N SER A 874 34.24 -6.98 26.84
CA SER A 874 33.82 -7.93 27.89
C SER A 874 32.29 -7.98 28.00
N ASP A 875 31.75 -9.09 28.53
CA ASP A 875 30.30 -9.26 28.75
C ASP A 875 29.71 -8.11 29.58
N GLU A 876 30.44 -7.57 30.57
CA GLU A 876 29.98 -6.44 31.36
C GLU A 876 29.86 -5.15 30.51
N ARG A 877 30.82 -4.89 29.62
CA ARG A 877 30.78 -3.73 28.71
C ARG A 877 29.64 -3.88 27.69
N LEU A 878 29.42 -5.10 27.17
CA LEU A 878 28.30 -5.39 26.24
C LEU A 878 26.96 -5.15 26.92
N GLU A 879 26.77 -5.56 28.18
CA GLU A 879 25.50 -5.34 28.88
C GLU A 879 25.28 -3.85 29.21
N LYS A 880 26.31 -3.10 29.56
CA LYS A 880 26.27 -1.63 29.76
C LYS A 880 25.90 -0.91 28.45
N LEU A 881 26.50 -1.29 27.33
CA LEU A 881 26.19 -0.77 26.02
C LEU A 881 24.74 -1.05 25.62
N LYS A 882 24.28 -2.28 25.83
CA LYS A 882 22.89 -2.66 25.58
C LYS A 882 21.91 -1.81 26.40
N GLN A 883 22.17 -1.64 27.69
CA GLN A 883 21.32 -0.83 28.57
C GLN A 883 21.28 0.63 28.11
N ALA A 884 22.43 1.22 27.78
CA ALA A 884 22.51 2.60 27.29
C ALA A 884 21.75 2.81 25.98
N LEU A 885 21.86 1.88 25.03
CA LEU A 885 21.10 1.92 23.78
C LEU A 885 19.59 1.81 24.03
N VAL A 886 19.16 0.87 24.89
CA VAL A 886 17.74 0.69 25.24
C VAL A 886 17.19 1.94 25.93
N GLU A 887 17.92 2.53 26.88
CA GLU A 887 17.51 3.75 27.56
C GLU A 887 17.42 4.95 26.61
N THR A 888 18.42 5.13 25.73
CA THR A 888 18.47 6.25 24.78
C THR A 888 17.38 6.17 23.70
N LEU A 889 17.07 4.98 23.20
CA LEU A 889 16.20 4.79 22.06
C LEU A 889 14.73 4.55 22.44
N ASN A 890 14.42 4.12 23.67
CA ASN A 890 13.05 3.99 24.16
C ASN A 890 12.49 5.29 24.77
N VAL A 891 13.28 6.36 24.88
CA VAL A 891 12.81 7.66 25.35
C VAL A 891 12.13 8.38 24.18
N SER A 892 10.81 8.30 24.11
CA SER A 892 9.95 9.07 23.18
C SER A 892 9.10 10.08 23.92
#